data_a914deca6d57cfd3270c044efdc2e88f
#
_entry.id   a914deca6d57cfd3270c044efdc2e88f
#
_cell.length_a   1.000
_cell.length_b   1.000
_cell.length_c   1.000
_cell.angle_alpha   90.00
_cell.angle_beta   90.00
_cell.angle_gamma   90.00
#
_symmetry.space_group_name_H-M   'P 1'
#
loop_
_entity.id
_entity.type
_entity.pdbx_description
1 polymer ?
#
loop_
_entity_poly.entity_id
_entity_poly.type
_entity_poly.pdbx_seq_one_letter_code
_entity_poly.pdbx_strand_id
1 'polypeptide(L)'
;MNGISHRSVCLILSVFFALLGPSGVPVARAQSTADEIQRRLNKLEAEIVKGEDVSAILRLQRAYGYYVDKGMWEDLADLFAEDAVGNYPNGVYIGKDSIRKHFFMNVGGGKVGDIGLGDNRLYNHMNLQPVIHIGPDGRTAKGRWRAMAMLGRYGERSFASWADGVYEITYIKDRGVWKIQKLDYHSGFGASYATGWIVPEKRTASRASRTLAHPADKQRQMACEGFPEACIAPFHYDNPGTKTGGPIWTSSDAPSSKDEPVSGGTIDIQQRVNNLARRAMMLHDEQEIENLQRIYGYYFDRRMWDQVADLFAEGGTIEIGLRGVYAGRDRIRKSLDLLGPEGLRNGQLDDHIQLQQIVSVAPDGQTARARAREFSMAGAYEGRGTWSEGIYENTYVKENGVWEIKSLHFFPTFITDYDKGWGKDARPAPTASSEFPPDGKPTETYEIYPNFHIPAFHYRNPVTGNYPQYPKGEGRPMDEAIQAAMASVKSGGGKAMVSETKENTEAILAEAERQIQRVKDYYEIQNLENAYGYYLDKNLWNDIADLFAEDASMELAQRGVYIGRERVRGFLTNVFGKEGPVEGRLSNHVHMQPVIHVSPDGQTAKIRSRMMQQLNLGGRASMGASIYENEAVKEDGVWKYKTVHTYNTWTAGYEGGWAKNPGKYLPGQSEKYPPDAPPTLIFEMYPTVYKIPFHYRNPASGK
;
A
#
# COMPACT_ATOMS: atom_id res chain seq x y z
N MET A 1 -27.66 73.97 -62.66
CA MET A 1 -26.74 74.92 -63.37
C MET A 1 -25.39 74.24 -63.51
N ASN A 2 -25.12 74.00 -64.78
CA ASN A 2 -23.83 74.00 -65.47
C ASN A 2 -22.63 73.22 -64.76
N GLY A 3 -21.90 72.41 -65.42
CA GLY A 3 -21.75 72.09 -66.84
C GLY A 3 -20.35 71.46 -67.02
N ILE A 4 -20.33 70.41 -67.76
CA ILE A 4 -19.38 70.03 -68.81
C ILE A 4 -17.85 70.24 -68.54
N SER A 5 -17.02 69.20 -68.68
CA SER A 5 -16.32 68.91 -69.93
C SER A 5 -15.30 67.78 -69.80
N HIS A 6 -15.36 66.94 -70.83
CA HIS A 6 -14.43 65.90 -71.24
C HIS A 6 -12.91 66.27 -71.26
N ARG A 7 -12.02 65.33 -71.01
CA ARG A 7 -11.05 64.88 -72.02
C ARG A 7 -10.36 63.57 -71.58
N SER A 8 -10.43 62.60 -72.46
CA SER A 8 -9.66 61.35 -72.54
C SER A 8 -8.23 61.62 -72.83
N VAL A 9 -7.36 60.85 -72.21
CA VAL A 9 -6.04 60.44 -72.77
C VAL A 9 -5.77 59.00 -72.41
N CYS A 10 -5.63 58.16 -73.44
CA CYS A 10 -5.05 56.80 -73.39
C CYS A 10 -3.61 56.85 -72.93
N LEU A 11 -3.13 55.89 -72.18
CA LEU A 11 -2.00 55.06 -72.59
C LEU A 11 -1.57 53.93 -71.57
N ILE A 12 -1.44 52.80 -72.17
CA ILE A 12 -0.49 51.68 -71.92
C ILE A 12 -0.71 50.78 -70.69
N LEU A 13 -1.28 49.57 -70.99
CA LEU A 13 -1.18 48.35 -70.27
C LEU A 13 0.30 47.97 -70.06
N SER A 14 0.68 47.80 -68.81
CA SER A 14 1.83 46.94 -68.48
C SER A 14 1.29 45.85 -67.55
N VAL A 15 1.16 44.63 -68.09
CA VAL A 15 0.80 43.42 -67.39
C VAL A 15 2.00 43.01 -66.53
N PHE A 16 1.89 43.18 -65.19
CA PHE A 16 2.75 42.51 -64.27
C PHE A 16 2.01 41.22 -63.81
N PHE A 17 2.48 40.08 -64.35
CA PHE A 17 2.21 38.76 -63.78
C PHE A 17 2.95 38.67 -62.47
N ALA A 18 2.27 38.90 -61.32
CA ALA A 18 2.75 38.47 -60.05
C ALA A 18 2.46 36.97 -59.91
N LEU A 19 3.45 36.14 -60.03
CA LEU A 19 3.47 34.73 -59.61
C LEU A 19 3.15 34.67 -58.13
N LEU A 20 1.93 34.38 -57.77
CA LEU A 20 1.54 33.88 -56.46
C LEU A 20 2.12 32.47 -56.34
N GLY A 21 3.23 32.33 -55.64
CA GLY A 21 3.78 31.06 -55.17
C GLY A 21 2.81 30.40 -54.18
N PRO A 22 2.81 29.08 -54.09
CA PRO A 22 1.86 28.36 -53.24
C PRO A 22 2.10 28.71 -51.76
N SER A 23 1.00 29.03 -51.11
CA SER A 23 0.84 29.35 -49.71
C SER A 23 1.68 28.46 -48.77
N GLY A 24 2.76 29.00 -48.15
CA GLY A 24 3.57 28.37 -47.12
C GLY A 24 2.87 28.21 -45.75
N VAL A 25 1.55 28.43 -45.67
CA VAL A 25 0.79 28.36 -44.44
C VAL A 25 0.46 26.95 -43.97
N PRO A 26 0.22 25.91 -44.81
CA PRO A 26 -0.09 24.56 -44.29
C PRO A 26 1.15 23.83 -43.73
N VAL A 27 2.35 24.06 -44.20
CA VAL A 27 3.55 23.33 -43.72
C VAL A 27 3.97 23.86 -42.35
N ALA A 28 4.01 25.16 -42.12
CA ALA A 28 4.35 25.74 -40.82
C ALA A 28 3.32 25.38 -39.73
N ARG A 29 2.05 25.28 -40.07
CA ARG A 29 0.98 24.88 -39.14
C ARG A 29 1.02 23.37 -38.81
N ALA A 30 1.38 22.52 -39.77
CA ALA A 30 1.56 21.09 -39.55
C ALA A 30 2.81 20.81 -38.71
N GLN A 31 3.89 21.57 -38.89
CA GLN A 31 5.13 21.45 -38.13
C GLN A 31 4.94 21.92 -36.68
N SER A 32 4.23 23.04 -36.44
CA SER A 32 3.89 23.50 -35.09
C SER A 32 3.02 22.51 -34.32
N THR A 33 2.13 21.80 -35.00
CA THR A 33 1.26 20.77 -34.38
C THR A 33 2.06 19.50 -34.02
N ALA A 34 3.00 19.08 -34.86
CA ALA A 34 3.88 17.94 -34.59
C ALA A 34 4.82 18.21 -33.40
N ASP A 35 5.39 19.42 -33.33
CA ASP A 35 6.24 19.85 -32.22
C ASP A 35 5.48 19.92 -30.88
N GLU A 36 4.19 20.28 -30.94
CA GLU A 36 3.30 20.29 -29.78
C GLU A 36 3.04 18.86 -29.27
N ILE A 37 2.66 17.93 -30.14
CA ILE A 37 2.45 16.53 -29.80
C ILE A 37 3.74 15.94 -29.22
N GLN A 38 4.88 16.22 -29.81
CA GLN A 38 6.18 15.73 -29.33
C GLN A 38 6.51 16.24 -27.90
N ARG A 39 6.22 17.51 -27.60
CA ARG A 39 6.39 18.06 -26.23
C ARG A 39 5.47 17.38 -25.22
N ARG A 40 4.21 17.16 -25.58
CA ARG A 40 3.25 16.43 -24.73
C ARG A 40 3.68 15.00 -24.48
N LEU A 41 4.14 14.29 -25.52
CA LEU A 41 4.67 12.93 -25.40
C LEU A 41 5.88 12.86 -24.46
N ASN A 42 6.82 13.81 -24.57
CA ASN A 42 7.98 13.85 -23.67
C ASN A 42 7.55 14.08 -22.20
N LYS A 43 6.59 14.98 -21.98
CA LYS A 43 6.04 15.22 -20.64
C LYS A 43 5.29 14.00 -20.11
N LEU A 44 4.42 13.40 -20.92
CA LEU A 44 3.67 12.20 -20.56
C LEU A 44 4.62 11.04 -20.20
N GLU A 45 5.63 10.80 -20.99
CA GLU A 45 6.64 9.76 -20.73
C GLU A 45 7.36 9.99 -19.39
N ALA A 46 7.77 11.22 -19.10
CA ALA A 46 8.41 11.56 -17.84
C ALA A 46 7.49 11.30 -16.62
N GLU A 47 6.20 11.61 -16.71
CA GLU A 47 5.25 11.35 -15.62
C GLU A 47 4.93 9.83 -15.50
N ILE A 48 4.85 9.09 -16.62
CA ILE A 48 4.69 7.64 -16.61
C ILE A 48 5.88 6.97 -15.92
N VAL A 49 7.12 7.36 -16.29
CA VAL A 49 8.35 6.82 -15.68
C VAL A 49 8.33 7.04 -14.15
N LYS A 50 7.92 8.21 -13.67
CA LYS A 50 7.79 8.45 -12.23
C LYS A 50 6.76 7.52 -11.58
N GLY A 51 5.61 7.30 -12.22
CA GLY A 51 4.59 6.37 -11.73
C GLY A 51 5.12 4.94 -11.66
N GLU A 52 5.82 4.49 -12.70
CA GLU A 52 6.48 3.17 -12.74
C GLU A 52 7.55 3.04 -11.66
N ASP A 53 8.31 4.10 -11.38
CA ASP A 53 9.33 4.12 -10.34
C ASP A 53 8.72 3.98 -8.94
N VAL A 54 7.60 4.67 -8.66
CA VAL A 54 6.87 4.50 -7.39
C VAL A 54 6.34 3.07 -7.26
N SER A 55 5.71 2.52 -8.30
CA SER A 55 5.23 1.13 -8.32
C SER A 55 6.37 0.13 -8.10
N ALA A 56 7.52 0.33 -8.74
CA ALA A 56 8.70 -0.54 -8.57
C ALA A 56 9.24 -0.51 -7.14
N ILE A 57 9.30 0.67 -6.50
CA ILE A 57 9.74 0.81 -5.09
C ILE A 57 8.73 0.18 -4.13
N LEU A 58 7.43 0.37 -4.36
CA LEU A 58 6.38 -0.31 -3.59
C LEU A 58 6.56 -1.83 -3.65
N ARG A 59 6.76 -2.37 -4.85
CA ARG A 59 7.00 -3.80 -5.08
C ARG A 59 8.28 -4.29 -4.40
N LEU A 60 9.37 -3.54 -4.52
CA LEU A 60 10.66 -3.85 -3.90
C LEU A 60 10.54 -3.98 -2.37
N GLN A 61 9.92 -3.00 -1.72
CA GLN A 61 9.82 -2.99 -0.26
C GLN A 61 8.78 -3.99 0.27
N ARG A 62 7.70 -4.23 -0.46
CA ARG A 62 6.72 -5.27 -0.13
C ARG A 62 7.35 -6.67 -0.27
N ALA A 63 8.18 -6.89 -1.31
CA ALA A 63 8.94 -8.13 -1.47
C ALA A 63 9.95 -8.34 -0.32
N TYR A 64 10.63 -7.27 0.13
CA TYR A 64 11.48 -7.31 1.32
C TYR A 64 10.75 -7.92 2.53
N GLY A 65 9.52 -7.44 2.84
CA GLY A 65 8.72 -7.98 3.94
C GLY A 65 8.42 -9.47 3.76
N TYR A 66 7.98 -9.89 2.59
CA TYR A 66 7.69 -11.30 2.31
C TYR A 66 8.91 -12.21 2.39
N TYR A 67 10.09 -11.74 1.97
CA TYR A 67 11.32 -12.51 2.05
C TYR A 67 11.81 -12.64 3.49
N VAL A 68 11.72 -11.57 4.29
CA VAL A 68 12.03 -11.61 5.73
C VAL A 68 11.16 -12.64 6.44
N ASP A 69 9.86 -12.64 6.18
CA ASP A 69 8.91 -13.53 6.87
C ASP A 69 9.20 -15.01 6.65
N LYS A 70 9.72 -15.33 5.50
CA LYS A 70 9.97 -16.71 5.10
C LYS A 70 11.44 -17.12 5.18
N GLY A 71 12.31 -16.22 5.66
CA GLY A 71 13.74 -16.52 5.78
C GLY A 71 14.43 -16.72 4.43
N MET A 72 13.97 -16.03 3.39
CA MET A 72 14.53 -16.07 2.04
C MET A 72 15.70 -15.09 1.94
N TRP A 73 16.75 -15.36 2.72
CA TRP A 73 17.82 -14.41 3.00
C TRP A 73 18.67 -14.03 1.79
N GLU A 74 18.82 -14.93 0.82
CA GLU A 74 19.52 -14.66 -0.44
C GLU A 74 18.72 -13.66 -1.28
N ASP A 75 17.44 -13.98 -1.53
CA ASP A 75 16.53 -13.10 -2.27
C ASP A 75 16.37 -11.72 -1.60
N LEU A 76 16.39 -11.71 -0.26
CA LEU A 76 16.36 -10.49 0.52
C LEU A 76 17.63 -9.65 0.34
N ALA A 77 18.81 -10.27 0.40
CA ALA A 77 20.09 -9.58 0.20
C ALA A 77 20.23 -9.02 -1.22
N ASP A 78 19.64 -9.70 -2.20
CA ASP A 78 19.63 -9.26 -3.59
C ASP A 78 18.86 -7.94 -3.82
N LEU A 79 17.99 -7.55 -2.89
CA LEU A 79 17.31 -6.26 -2.97
C LEU A 79 18.23 -5.06 -2.70
N PHE A 80 19.42 -5.29 -2.15
CA PHE A 80 20.37 -4.26 -1.77
C PHE A 80 21.40 -3.98 -2.88
N ALA A 81 21.85 -2.72 -2.95
CA ALA A 81 22.99 -2.34 -3.78
C ALA A 81 24.30 -2.96 -3.22
N GLU A 82 25.34 -3.09 -4.06
CA GLU A 82 26.57 -3.73 -3.65
C GLU A 82 27.28 -3.02 -2.48
N ASP A 83 27.20 -1.68 -2.46
CA ASP A 83 27.76 -0.81 -1.42
C ASP A 83 26.73 -0.31 -0.40
N ALA A 84 25.58 -0.98 -0.30
CA ALA A 84 24.47 -0.59 0.56
C ALA A 84 24.86 -0.53 2.04
N VAL A 85 24.13 0.27 2.81
CA VAL A 85 24.29 0.40 4.26
C VAL A 85 23.01 0.02 4.98
N GLY A 86 23.07 -0.99 5.84
CA GLY A 86 21.98 -1.40 6.72
C GLY A 86 22.22 -0.96 8.16
N ASN A 87 21.41 -0.02 8.66
CA ASN A 87 21.44 0.43 10.05
C ASN A 87 20.34 -0.27 10.84
N TYR A 88 20.70 -1.28 11.60
CA TYR A 88 19.79 -2.06 12.44
C TYR A 88 20.04 -1.77 13.94
N PRO A 89 19.13 -2.14 14.86
CA PRO A 89 19.29 -1.89 16.28
C PRO A 89 20.58 -2.49 16.89
N ASN A 90 21.11 -3.53 16.27
CA ASN A 90 22.30 -4.26 16.71
C ASN A 90 23.60 -3.83 16.02
N GLY A 91 23.56 -2.81 15.15
CA GLY A 91 24.75 -2.27 14.50
C GLY A 91 24.54 -1.84 13.05
N VAL A 92 25.63 -1.40 12.45
CA VAL A 92 25.70 -0.96 11.05
C VAL A 92 26.43 -2.03 10.24
N TYR A 93 25.80 -2.46 9.15
CA TYR A 93 26.36 -3.44 8.20
C TYR A 93 26.59 -2.73 6.86
N ILE A 94 27.82 -2.83 6.34
CA ILE A 94 28.28 -2.08 5.18
C ILE A 94 28.60 -3.05 4.03
N GLY A 95 27.96 -2.82 2.90
CA GLY A 95 27.99 -3.67 1.73
C GLY A 95 27.02 -4.84 1.78
N LYS A 96 26.56 -5.24 0.61
CA LYS A 96 25.58 -6.31 0.42
C LYS A 96 25.97 -7.62 1.13
N ASP A 97 27.26 -8.00 1.09
CA ASP A 97 27.73 -9.25 1.72
C ASP A 97 27.64 -9.21 3.25
N SER A 98 27.97 -8.08 3.89
CA SER A 98 27.81 -7.92 5.34
C SER A 98 26.35 -7.96 5.76
N ILE A 99 25.48 -7.27 5.02
CA ILE A 99 24.01 -7.29 5.21
C ILE A 99 23.47 -8.72 5.02
N ARG A 100 23.92 -9.43 3.99
CA ARG A 100 23.56 -10.82 3.74
C ARG A 100 23.91 -11.73 4.91
N LYS A 101 25.16 -11.66 5.42
CA LYS A 101 25.60 -12.41 6.61
C LYS A 101 24.81 -12.06 7.86
N HIS A 102 24.48 -10.78 8.05
CA HIS A 102 23.60 -10.35 9.14
C HIS A 102 22.25 -11.08 9.10
N PHE A 103 21.60 -11.15 7.95
CA PHE A 103 20.32 -11.83 7.83
C PHE A 103 20.44 -13.33 8.06
N PHE A 104 21.37 -14.01 7.45
CA PHE A 104 21.56 -15.44 7.65
C PHE A 104 21.90 -15.80 9.10
N MET A 105 22.84 -15.09 9.70
CA MET A 105 23.46 -15.51 10.96
C MET A 105 22.79 -14.89 12.18
N ASN A 106 22.47 -13.60 12.14
CA ASN A 106 21.92 -12.90 13.30
C ASN A 106 20.39 -12.96 13.36
N VAL A 107 19.72 -12.82 12.23
CA VAL A 107 18.25 -12.87 12.13
C VAL A 107 17.76 -14.30 11.95
N GLY A 108 18.30 -15.02 10.99
CA GLY A 108 17.99 -16.41 10.71
C GLY A 108 18.48 -17.36 11.82
N GLY A 109 19.60 -17.01 12.46
CA GLY A 109 20.23 -17.85 13.50
C GLY A 109 20.89 -19.12 12.95
N GLY A 110 21.12 -19.16 11.61
CA GLY A 110 21.73 -20.26 10.87
C GLY A 110 23.10 -19.90 10.31
N LYS A 111 23.47 -20.58 9.24
CA LYS A 111 24.68 -20.34 8.45
C LYS A 111 24.30 -19.70 7.12
N VAL A 112 25.26 -19.07 6.46
CA VAL A 112 25.09 -18.59 5.10
C VAL A 112 24.70 -19.75 4.19
N GLY A 113 23.60 -19.59 3.44
CA GLY A 113 23.03 -20.60 2.56
C GLY A 113 21.85 -21.40 3.16
N ASP A 114 21.55 -21.25 4.46
CA ASP A 114 20.36 -21.84 5.07
C ASP A 114 19.11 -21.05 4.66
N ILE A 115 18.23 -21.62 3.85
CA ILE A 115 17.01 -21.00 3.37
C ILE A 115 15.84 -21.43 4.26
N GLY A 116 14.97 -20.48 4.60
CA GLY A 116 13.78 -20.71 5.40
C GLY A 116 14.00 -20.47 6.89
N LEU A 117 12.90 -20.21 7.60
CA LEU A 117 12.92 -20.02 9.05
C LEU A 117 13.01 -21.36 9.80
N GLY A 118 12.55 -22.44 9.18
CA GLY A 118 12.31 -23.73 9.83
C GLY A 118 11.08 -23.73 10.74
N ASP A 119 10.73 -24.93 11.19
CA ASP A 119 9.55 -25.14 12.04
C ASP A 119 9.66 -24.46 13.41
N ASN A 120 8.51 -24.25 14.02
CA ASN A 120 8.34 -23.62 15.33
C ASN A 120 8.77 -22.15 15.39
N ARG A 121 9.06 -21.50 14.28
CA ARG A 121 9.42 -20.08 14.23
C ARG A 121 8.36 -19.28 13.47
N LEU A 122 7.91 -18.19 14.09
CA LEU A 122 7.09 -17.17 13.44
C LEU A 122 7.90 -15.89 13.27
N TYR A 123 7.94 -15.41 12.05
CA TYR A 123 8.43 -14.10 11.68
C TYR A 123 7.39 -13.49 10.74
N ASN A 124 6.60 -12.56 11.23
CA ASN A 124 5.61 -11.86 10.43
C ASN A 124 5.94 -10.38 10.50
N HIS A 125 6.56 -9.86 9.44
CA HIS A 125 7.18 -8.54 9.38
C HIS A 125 6.50 -7.68 8.31
N MET A 126 5.46 -6.97 8.70
CA MET A 126 4.62 -6.19 7.82
C MET A 126 5.25 -4.84 7.51
N ASN A 127 5.38 -4.51 6.22
CA ASN A 127 5.81 -3.21 5.74
C ASN A 127 4.58 -2.40 5.29
N LEU A 128 4.25 -1.37 6.05
CA LEU A 128 2.99 -0.62 5.97
C LEU A 128 3.25 0.88 5.80
N GLN A 129 2.21 1.64 5.51
CA GLN A 129 2.20 3.11 5.47
C GLN A 129 3.33 3.72 4.61
N PRO A 130 3.45 3.39 3.32
CA PRO A 130 4.48 3.97 2.46
C PRO A 130 4.29 5.47 2.23
N VAL A 131 5.37 6.26 2.43
CA VAL A 131 5.49 7.62 1.91
C VAL A 131 6.72 7.64 1.01
N ILE A 132 6.52 7.78 -0.30
CA ILE A 132 7.58 7.60 -1.31
C ILE A 132 7.73 8.87 -2.13
N HIS A 133 8.99 9.26 -2.36
CA HIS A 133 9.35 10.37 -3.21
C HIS A 133 10.49 9.98 -4.15
N ILE A 134 10.29 10.26 -5.45
CA ILE A 134 11.31 10.09 -6.48
C ILE A 134 12.14 11.37 -6.56
N GLY A 135 13.46 11.23 -6.61
CA GLY A 135 14.39 12.35 -6.74
C GLY A 135 14.28 13.09 -8.08
N PRO A 136 14.68 14.37 -8.12
CA PRO A 136 14.68 15.16 -9.34
C PRO A 136 15.53 14.55 -10.47
N ASP A 137 16.52 13.74 -10.10
CA ASP A 137 17.42 13.04 -11.02
C ASP A 137 16.79 11.77 -11.65
N GLY A 138 15.61 11.34 -11.17
CA GLY A 138 14.95 10.09 -11.58
C GLY A 138 15.76 8.82 -11.25
N ARG A 139 16.81 8.93 -10.43
CA ARG A 139 17.74 7.83 -10.11
C ARG A 139 17.86 7.56 -8.62
N THR A 140 17.46 8.51 -7.79
CA THR A 140 17.34 8.36 -6.34
C THR A 140 15.89 8.41 -5.90
N ALA A 141 15.59 7.74 -4.82
CA ALA A 141 14.27 7.84 -4.18
C ALA A 141 14.41 7.68 -2.66
N LYS A 142 13.45 8.22 -1.93
CA LYS A 142 13.33 8.05 -0.48
C LYS A 142 11.97 7.46 -0.14
N GLY A 143 11.94 6.60 0.86
CA GLY A 143 10.71 5.99 1.34
C GLY A 143 10.70 5.81 2.85
N ARG A 144 9.59 6.20 3.46
CA ARG A 144 9.27 5.92 4.86
C ARG A 144 8.27 4.78 4.93
N TRP A 145 8.53 3.82 5.82
CA TRP A 145 7.68 2.66 5.99
C TRP A 145 7.53 2.31 7.47
N ARG A 146 6.35 1.88 7.85
CA ARG A 146 6.16 1.25 9.15
C ARG A 146 6.52 -0.22 9.07
N ALA A 147 7.25 -0.69 10.08
CA ALA A 147 7.57 -2.08 10.29
C ALA A 147 6.86 -2.59 11.54
N MET A 148 5.73 -3.25 11.37
CA MET A 148 5.04 -3.94 12.47
C MET A 148 5.34 -5.43 12.39
N ALA A 149 5.76 -6.03 13.50
CA ALA A 149 6.17 -7.43 13.49
C ALA A 149 5.59 -8.26 14.64
N MET A 150 5.25 -9.51 14.32
CA MET A 150 4.93 -10.57 15.24
C MET A 150 6.03 -11.61 15.17
N LEU A 151 6.76 -11.79 16.27
CA LEU A 151 7.90 -12.66 16.35
C LEU A 151 7.63 -13.75 17.38
N GLY A 152 8.02 -14.99 17.10
CA GLY A 152 7.77 -16.05 18.05
C GLY A 152 8.49 -17.35 17.80
N ARG A 153 8.41 -18.19 18.81
CA ARG A 153 8.80 -19.60 18.77
C ARG A 153 7.77 -20.41 19.56
N TYR A 154 7.33 -21.49 18.99
CA TYR A 154 6.43 -22.45 19.60
C TYR A 154 7.22 -23.57 20.32
N GLY A 155 6.66 -24.16 21.40
CA GLY A 155 7.24 -25.32 22.06
C GLY A 155 8.07 -25.00 23.31
N GLU A 156 9.09 -25.80 23.63
CA GLU A 156 9.80 -25.77 24.92
C GLU A 156 10.49 -24.44 25.28
N ARG A 157 10.97 -23.71 24.29
CA ARG A 157 11.55 -22.37 24.48
C ARG A 157 10.64 -21.31 23.87
N SER A 158 9.35 -21.43 24.16
CA SER A 158 8.35 -20.58 23.56
C SER A 158 8.51 -19.13 23.97
N PHE A 159 8.32 -18.25 23.00
CA PHE A 159 8.11 -16.82 23.21
C PHE A 159 7.18 -16.28 22.13
N ALA A 160 6.51 -15.21 22.44
CA ALA A 160 5.79 -14.38 21.49
C ALA A 160 6.02 -12.92 21.82
N SER A 161 6.25 -12.08 20.82
CA SER A 161 6.52 -10.66 21.00
C SER A 161 5.98 -9.83 19.83
N TRP A 162 5.64 -8.61 20.16
CA TRP A 162 5.37 -7.53 19.22
C TRP A 162 6.62 -6.68 19.03
N ALA A 163 6.81 -6.18 17.83
CA ALA A 163 7.74 -5.11 17.55
C ALA A 163 7.12 -4.12 16.55
N ASP A 164 7.47 -2.87 16.70
CA ASP A 164 7.10 -1.80 15.77
C ASP A 164 8.28 -0.85 15.58
N GLY A 165 8.36 -0.25 14.42
CA GLY A 165 9.37 0.73 14.08
C GLY A 165 9.11 1.39 12.74
N VAL A 166 10.05 2.24 12.36
CA VAL A 166 9.99 2.96 11.10
C VAL A 166 11.28 2.72 10.33
N TYR A 167 11.16 2.38 9.06
CA TYR A 167 12.25 2.44 8.10
C TYR A 167 12.28 3.81 7.42
N GLU A 168 13.45 4.43 7.39
CA GLU A 168 13.82 5.49 6.45
C GLU A 168 14.80 4.88 5.45
N ILE A 169 14.39 4.84 4.19
CA ILE A 169 15.13 4.11 3.15
C ILE A 169 15.51 5.07 2.02
N THR A 170 16.76 4.99 1.59
CA THR A 170 17.21 5.57 0.34
C THR A 170 17.36 4.46 -0.70
N TYR A 171 16.77 4.67 -1.87
CA TYR A 171 16.86 3.76 -3.02
C TYR A 171 17.70 4.40 -4.11
N ILE A 172 18.36 3.56 -4.90
CA ILE A 172 19.04 3.97 -6.14
C ILE A 172 18.53 3.16 -7.32
N LYS A 173 18.50 3.78 -8.49
CA LYS A 173 18.23 3.12 -9.77
C LYS A 173 19.55 2.86 -10.49
N ASP A 174 19.97 1.60 -10.45
CA ASP A 174 21.19 1.13 -11.10
C ASP A 174 20.83 0.34 -12.37
N ARG A 175 21.27 0.82 -13.55
CA ARG A 175 20.95 0.22 -14.85
C ARG A 175 19.46 -0.07 -15.04
N GLY A 176 18.61 0.90 -14.65
CA GLY A 176 17.15 0.81 -14.77
C GLY A 176 16.43 0.01 -13.66
N VAL A 177 17.15 -0.55 -12.69
CA VAL A 177 16.61 -1.38 -11.61
C VAL A 177 16.76 -0.69 -10.25
N TRP A 178 15.67 -0.54 -9.52
CA TRP A 178 15.68 0.01 -8.18
C TRP A 178 16.25 -0.97 -7.14
N LYS A 179 17.12 -0.47 -6.27
CA LYS A 179 17.76 -1.23 -5.18
C LYS A 179 17.76 -0.41 -3.89
N ILE A 180 17.83 -1.08 -2.76
CA ILE A 180 18.02 -0.42 -1.46
C ILE A 180 19.47 -0.01 -1.33
N GLN A 181 19.74 1.29 -1.24
CA GLN A 181 21.08 1.85 -1.01
C GLN A 181 21.37 2.04 0.48
N LYS A 182 20.39 2.54 1.23
CA LYS A 182 20.50 2.69 2.67
C LYS A 182 19.16 2.34 3.31
N LEU A 183 19.21 1.49 4.32
CA LEU A 183 18.08 1.19 5.18
C LEU A 183 18.41 1.62 6.61
N ASP A 184 17.59 2.51 7.17
CA ASP A 184 17.75 3.03 8.52
C ASP A 184 16.51 2.66 9.35
N TYR A 185 16.64 1.69 10.24
CA TYR A 185 15.53 1.25 11.08
C TYR A 185 15.52 1.98 12.42
N HIS A 186 14.41 2.64 12.72
CA HIS A 186 14.15 3.33 13.97
C HIS A 186 13.13 2.53 14.79
N SER A 187 13.52 2.02 15.94
CA SER A 187 12.64 1.26 16.82
C SER A 187 11.51 2.14 17.37
N GLY A 188 10.28 1.71 17.24
CA GLY A 188 9.11 2.30 17.87
C GLY A 188 8.87 1.72 19.26
N PHE A 189 8.59 0.42 19.32
CA PHE A 189 8.53 -0.34 20.57
C PHE A 189 8.83 -1.83 20.35
N GLY A 190 9.17 -2.52 21.43
CA GLY A 190 9.25 -3.96 21.50
C GLY A 190 8.58 -4.45 22.78
N ALA A 191 7.68 -5.41 22.69
CA ALA A 191 6.89 -5.88 23.84
C ALA A 191 6.70 -7.40 23.83
N SER A 192 6.73 -8.02 25.01
CA SER A 192 6.28 -9.40 25.16
C SER A 192 4.79 -9.50 24.87
N TYR A 193 4.37 -10.55 24.18
CA TYR A 193 2.95 -10.82 23.97
C TYR A 193 2.20 -10.97 25.31
N ALA A 194 2.82 -11.54 26.32
CA ALA A 194 2.18 -11.77 27.61
C ALA A 194 1.80 -10.50 28.36
N THR A 195 2.54 -9.41 28.16
CA THR A 195 2.34 -8.14 28.88
C THR A 195 1.88 -6.99 27.99
N GLY A 196 2.01 -7.13 26.67
CA GLY A 196 1.82 -6.04 25.75
C GLY A 196 2.82 -4.90 26.00
N TRP A 197 2.48 -3.70 25.61
CA TRP A 197 3.30 -2.49 25.68
C TRP A 197 3.13 -1.72 27.00
N ILE A 198 3.20 -2.45 28.13
CA ILE A 198 3.31 -1.86 29.46
C ILE A 198 4.77 -1.54 29.73
N VAL A 199 5.06 -0.40 30.33
CA VAL A 199 6.44 -0.03 30.71
C VAL A 199 6.93 -0.99 31.79
N PRO A 200 8.00 -1.77 31.56
CA PRO A 200 8.52 -2.65 32.60
C PRO A 200 9.11 -1.86 33.75
N GLU A 201 8.85 -2.28 34.99
CA GLU A 201 9.40 -1.64 36.21
C GLU A 201 10.93 -1.59 36.25
N LYS A 202 11.57 -2.55 35.58
CA LYS A 202 13.03 -2.59 35.41
C LYS A 202 13.35 -2.84 33.94
N ARG A 203 13.94 -1.86 33.31
CA ARG A 203 14.62 -2.07 32.01
C ARG A 203 15.82 -3.00 32.26
N THR A 204 15.73 -4.23 31.85
CA THR A 204 16.92 -5.04 31.71
C THR A 204 17.70 -4.51 30.51
N ALA A 205 18.85 -3.92 30.77
CA ALA A 205 19.83 -3.51 29.76
C ALA A 205 20.37 -4.77 29.04
N SER A 206 19.58 -5.38 28.16
CA SER A 206 19.91 -6.73 27.65
C SER A 206 20.22 -6.81 26.16
N ARG A 207 20.18 -5.71 25.40
CA ARG A 207 20.54 -5.78 23.98
C ARG A 207 22.03 -5.59 23.68
N ALA A 208 22.75 -4.89 24.53
CA ALA A 208 24.18 -4.60 24.29
C ALA A 208 25.15 -5.75 24.55
N SER A 209 24.73 -6.87 25.19
CA SER A 209 25.63 -7.95 25.58
C SER A 209 25.46 -9.25 24.79
N ARG A 210 24.57 -9.31 23.80
CA ARG A 210 24.45 -10.56 23.01
C ARG A 210 25.55 -10.60 21.97
N THR A 211 26.44 -11.59 22.12
CA THR A 211 27.45 -11.89 21.08
C THR A 211 26.72 -12.22 19.77
N LEU A 212 26.93 -11.41 18.76
CA LEU A 212 26.36 -11.61 17.42
C LEU A 212 27.18 -12.68 16.69
N ALA A 213 26.54 -13.59 15.99
CA ALA A 213 27.19 -14.59 15.15
C ALA A 213 27.97 -13.96 13.99
N HIS A 214 27.43 -12.86 13.45
CA HIS A 214 28.14 -11.95 12.54
C HIS A 214 28.22 -10.57 13.21
N PRO A 215 29.41 -10.10 13.60
CA PRO A 215 29.59 -8.79 14.22
C PRO A 215 29.24 -7.68 13.24
N ALA A 216 28.72 -6.57 13.75
CA ALA A 216 28.48 -5.39 12.94
C ALA A 216 29.80 -4.72 12.53
N ASP A 217 29.84 -4.13 11.34
CA ASP A 217 31.02 -3.42 10.83
C ASP A 217 31.30 -2.14 11.63
N LYS A 218 30.23 -1.51 12.13
CA LYS A 218 30.30 -0.35 13.04
C LYS A 218 29.21 -0.43 14.10
N GLN A 219 29.51 0.10 15.28
CA GLN A 219 28.49 0.33 16.29
C GLN A 219 27.53 1.40 15.81
N ARG A 220 26.23 1.21 16.06
CA ARG A 220 25.21 2.22 15.83
C ARG A 220 25.04 3.07 17.08
N GLN A 221 25.20 4.38 16.92
CA GLN A 221 24.77 5.33 17.93
C GLN A 221 23.30 5.65 17.66
N MET A 222 22.40 5.18 18.52
CA MET A 222 20.99 5.52 18.46
C MET A 222 20.74 6.74 19.33
N ALA A 223 20.17 7.78 18.73
CA ALA A 223 19.74 8.96 19.47
C ALA A 223 18.59 8.66 20.45
N CYS A 224 17.88 7.55 20.21
CA CYS A 224 16.71 7.14 20.97
C CYS A 224 16.37 5.66 20.68
N GLU A 225 15.96 4.92 21.71
CA GLU A 225 15.70 3.48 21.61
C GLU A 225 14.20 3.13 21.36
N GLY A 226 13.34 4.13 21.22
CA GLY A 226 11.90 3.95 21.12
C GLY A 226 11.21 3.90 22.50
N PHE A 227 9.91 3.59 22.50
CA PHE A 227 9.12 3.52 23.72
C PHE A 227 9.82 2.67 24.82
N PRO A 228 9.89 3.17 26.06
CA PRO A 228 9.15 4.30 26.64
C PRO A 228 9.73 5.70 26.38
N GLU A 229 10.85 5.84 25.65
CA GLU A 229 11.41 7.13 25.30
C GLU A 229 10.56 7.87 24.27
N ALA A 230 10.51 9.19 24.39
CA ALA A 230 9.77 10.07 23.48
C ALA A 230 10.57 10.36 22.21
N CYS A 231 10.55 9.44 21.26
CA CYS A 231 11.35 9.50 20.02
C CYS A 231 10.55 9.94 18.80
N ILE A 232 11.19 10.74 17.95
CA ILE A 232 10.73 10.99 16.57
C ILE A 232 11.82 10.52 15.62
N ALA A 233 11.51 9.53 14.77
CA ALA A 233 12.39 9.18 13.65
C ALA A 233 12.40 10.34 12.64
N PRO A 234 13.58 10.74 12.13
CA PRO A 234 13.66 11.82 11.14
C PRO A 234 12.72 11.56 9.94
N PHE A 235 12.06 12.61 9.47
CA PHE A 235 11.29 12.56 8.24
C PHE A 235 12.19 12.94 7.06
N HIS A 236 12.11 12.21 5.95
CA HIS A 236 12.80 12.58 4.72
C HIS A 236 12.00 13.58 3.87
N TYR A 237 10.88 14.09 4.38
CA TYR A 237 10.00 15.02 3.70
C TYR A 237 9.45 16.08 4.65
N ASP A 238 9.16 17.26 4.09
CA ASP A 238 8.36 18.29 4.73
C ASP A 238 6.88 17.96 4.60
N ASN A 239 6.05 18.69 5.35
CA ASN A 239 4.61 18.43 5.43
C ASN A 239 3.95 18.46 4.03
N PRO A 240 3.35 17.35 3.55
CA PRO A 240 2.77 17.27 2.20
C PRO A 240 1.55 18.17 2.00
N GLY A 241 0.90 18.66 3.06
CA GLY A 241 -0.18 19.63 3.00
C GLY A 241 0.25 21.08 2.75
N THR A 242 1.55 21.35 2.66
CA THR A 242 2.08 22.70 2.39
C THR A 242 2.58 22.84 0.95
N LYS A 243 2.59 24.06 0.41
CA LYS A 243 3.12 24.34 -0.96
C LYS A 243 4.61 24.06 -1.08
N THR A 244 5.34 24.14 0.00
CA THR A 244 6.78 23.85 0.09
C THR A 244 7.05 22.43 0.54
N GLY A 245 5.99 21.67 0.88
CA GLY A 245 6.06 20.29 1.29
C GLY A 245 6.59 19.41 0.16
N GLY A 246 7.49 18.53 0.52
CA GLY A 246 8.09 17.61 -0.43
C GLY A 246 9.35 16.96 0.15
N PRO A 247 10.03 16.13 -0.63
CA PRO A 247 11.19 15.40 -0.15
C PRO A 247 12.38 16.33 0.12
N ILE A 248 13.07 16.07 1.23
CA ILE A 248 14.30 16.74 1.62
C ILE A 248 15.47 16.01 0.97
N TRP A 249 16.16 16.65 0.02
CA TRP A 249 17.33 16.12 -0.67
C TRP A 249 18.61 16.76 -0.14
N THR A 250 19.64 15.95 0.08
CA THR A 250 20.97 16.41 0.49
C THR A 250 22.00 16.04 -0.58
N SER A 251 23.16 16.70 -0.55
CA SER A 251 24.26 16.40 -1.49
C SER A 251 24.79 14.96 -1.35
N SER A 252 24.57 14.31 -0.22
CA SER A 252 24.93 12.90 0.01
C SER A 252 23.95 11.91 -0.63
N ASP A 253 22.82 12.38 -1.15
CA ASP A 253 21.80 11.54 -1.80
C ASP A 253 22.06 11.38 -3.31
N ALA A 254 23.07 12.09 -3.86
CA ALA A 254 23.39 12.00 -5.28
C ALA A 254 24.04 10.65 -5.61
N PRO A 255 23.62 9.99 -6.73
CA PRO A 255 24.17 8.69 -7.12
C PRO A 255 25.63 8.82 -7.54
N SER A 256 26.44 7.82 -7.20
CA SER A 256 27.87 7.76 -7.52
C SER A 256 28.18 7.37 -8.96
N SER A 257 27.19 6.86 -9.73
CA SER A 257 27.36 6.37 -11.10
C SER A 257 26.63 7.25 -12.12
N LYS A 258 27.26 7.40 -13.29
CA LYS A 258 26.69 8.06 -14.47
C LYS A 258 26.28 6.98 -15.49
N ASP A 259 24.98 6.72 -15.61
CA ASP A 259 24.49 5.96 -16.76
C ASP A 259 24.30 6.91 -17.94
N GLU A 260 24.74 6.48 -19.13
CA GLU A 260 24.50 7.24 -20.35
C GLU A 260 23.04 7.08 -20.81
N PRO A 261 22.42 8.13 -21.35
CA PRO A 261 21.09 8.02 -21.91
C PRO A 261 21.09 7.06 -23.10
N VAL A 262 20.16 6.10 -23.11
CA VAL A 262 19.95 5.20 -24.24
C VAL A 262 19.45 6.03 -25.41
N SER A 263 20.26 6.13 -26.50
CA SER A 263 19.91 6.81 -27.73
C SER A 263 18.78 6.05 -28.44
N GLY A 264 17.56 6.59 -28.42
CA GLY A 264 16.41 6.04 -29.12
C GLY A 264 16.49 6.36 -30.65
N GLY A 265 16.29 5.33 -31.47
CA GLY A 265 15.96 5.51 -32.87
C GLY A 265 14.65 6.26 -33.09
N THR A 266 14.40 6.79 -34.26
CA THR A 266 13.17 7.51 -34.63
C THR A 266 11.98 6.52 -34.57
N ILE A 267 11.20 6.57 -33.50
CA ILE A 267 9.96 5.80 -33.35
C ILE A 267 8.82 6.62 -33.95
N ASP A 268 7.95 5.97 -34.71
CA ASP A 268 6.72 6.60 -35.22
C ASP A 268 5.86 7.17 -34.08
N ILE A 269 5.34 8.39 -34.25
CA ILE A 269 4.54 9.10 -33.22
C ILE A 269 3.34 8.25 -32.76
N GLN A 270 2.64 7.58 -33.69
CA GLN A 270 1.50 6.76 -33.35
C GLN A 270 1.90 5.55 -32.48
N GLN A 271 2.99 4.89 -32.83
CA GLN A 271 3.54 3.78 -32.05
C GLN A 271 3.96 4.24 -30.65
N ARG A 272 4.53 5.42 -30.53
CA ARG A 272 4.92 6.01 -29.25
C ARG A 272 3.69 6.35 -28.40
N VAL A 273 2.66 6.97 -28.96
CA VAL A 273 1.39 7.25 -28.29
C VAL A 273 0.75 5.97 -27.75
N ASN A 274 0.63 4.93 -28.57
CA ASN A 274 0.06 3.65 -28.18
C ASN A 274 0.86 2.97 -27.05
N ASN A 275 2.18 3.05 -27.10
CA ASN A 275 3.04 2.51 -26.05
C ASN A 275 2.85 3.24 -24.73
N LEU A 276 2.86 4.57 -24.72
CA LEU A 276 2.67 5.38 -23.52
C LEU A 276 1.27 5.23 -22.94
N ALA A 277 0.25 5.19 -23.79
CA ALA A 277 -1.13 4.95 -23.34
C ALA A 277 -1.28 3.59 -22.64
N ARG A 278 -0.69 2.53 -23.19
CA ARG A 278 -0.69 1.21 -22.55
C ARG A 278 0.02 1.23 -21.20
N ARG A 279 1.18 1.88 -21.07
CA ARG A 279 1.92 1.99 -19.82
C ARG A 279 1.13 2.77 -18.75
N ALA A 280 0.50 3.88 -19.14
CA ALA A 280 -0.37 4.65 -18.25
C ALA A 280 -1.57 3.81 -17.77
N MET A 281 -2.21 3.07 -18.69
CA MET A 281 -3.31 2.17 -18.36
C MET A 281 -2.88 1.06 -17.39
N MET A 282 -1.72 0.45 -17.58
CA MET A 282 -1.23 -0.62 -16.69
C MET A 282 -1.00 -0.12 -15.26
N LEU A 283 -0.50 1.09 -15.07
CA LEU A 283 -0.35 1.72 -13.75
C LEU A 283 -1.71 2.00 -13.09
N HIS A 284 -2.67 2.45 -13.86
CA HIS A 284 -4.04 2.64 -13.37
C HIS A 284 -4.69 1.31 -12.98
N ASP A 285 -4.52 0.27 -13.80
CA ASP A 285 -5.01 -1.08 -13.54
C ASP A 285 -4.41 -1.69 -12.26
N GLU A 286 -3.12 -1.45 -11.97
CA GLU A 286 -2.51 -1.86 -10.69
C GLU A 286 -3.27 -1.26 -9.49
N GLN A 287 -3.63 0.03 -9.55
CA GLN A 287 -4.37 0.71 -8.48
C GLN A 287 -5.81 0.22 -8.35
N GLU A 288 -6.50 -0.04 -9.47
CA GLU A 288 -7.85 -0.60 -9.47
C GLU A 288 -7.87 -2.00 -8.81
N ILE A 289 -6.88 -2.83 -9.09
CA ILE A 289 -6.77 -4.17 -8.49
C ILE A 289 -6.39 -4.06 -7.00
N GLU A 290 -5.53 -3.13 -6.60
CA GLU A 290 -5.26 -2.86 -5.19
C GLU A 290 -6.53 -2.44 -4.45
N ASN A 291 -7.34 -1.54 -5.04
CA ASN A 291 -8.62 -1.12 -4.49
C ASN A 291 -9.59 -2.32 -4.40
N LEU A 292 -9.70 -3.14 -5.45
CA LEU A 292 -10.57 -4.32 -5.47
C LEU A 292 -10.24 -5.29 -4.33
N GLN A 293 -8.97 -5.59 -4.11
CA GLN A 293 -8.53 -6.47 -3.01
C GLN A 293 -8.86 -5.86 -1.63
N ARG A 294 -8.69 -4.55 -1.47
CA ARG A 294 -9.01 -3.85 -0.23
C ARG A 294 -10.52 -3.79 0.03
N ILE A 295 -11.32 -3.59 -1.01
CA ILE A 295 -12.79 -3.63 -0.97
C ILE A 295 -13.27 -5.03 -0.57
N TYR A 296 -12.66 -6.09 -1.12
CA TYR A 296 -12.92 -7.47 -0.70
C TYR A 296 -12.81 -7.62 0.82
N GLY A 297 -11.72 -7.14 1.44
CA GLY A 297 -11.53 -7.20 2.88
C GLY A 297 -12.62 -6.46 3.65
N TYR A 298 -13.00 -5.25 3.24
CA TYR A 298 -14.07 -4.50 3.90
C TYR A 298 -15.44 -5.15 3.81
N TYR A 299 -15.77 -5.81 2.70
CA TYR A 299 -17.01 -6.58 2.58
C TYR A 299 -16.95 -7.86 3.41
N PHE A 300 -15.78 -8.51 3.43
CA PHE A 300 -15.55 -9.73 4.21
C PHE A 300 -15.70 -9.47 5.72
N ASP A 301 -15.15 -8.37 6.25
CA ASP A 301 -15.27 -7.95 7.66
C ASP A 301 -16.72 -7.89 8.14
N ARG A 302 -17.63 -7.52 7.28
CA ARG A 302 -19.05 -7.32 7.61
C ARG A 302 -19.92 -8.50 7.16
N ARG A 303 -19.28 -9.57 6.66
CA ARG A 303 -19.96 -10.75 6.09
C ARG A 303 -20.99 -10.34 5.05
N MET A 304 -20.65 -9.40 4.19
CA MET A 304 -21.48 -8.98 3.07
C MET A 304 -21.26 -9.96 1.91
N TRP A 305 -21.71 -11.19 2.11
CA TRP A 305 -21.35 -12.33 1.23
C TRP A 305 -21.85 -12.17 -0.20
N ASP A 306 -22.99 -11.55 -0.41
CA ASP A 306 -23.46 -11.22 -1.75
C ASP A 306 -22.51 -10.24 -2.43
N GLN A 307 -22.05 -9.20 -1.71
CA GLN A 307 -21.07 -8.24 -2.22
C GLN A 307 -19.69 -8.86 -2.47
N VAL A 308 -19.26 -9.79 -1.61
CA VAL A 308 -18.02 -10.56 -1.82
C VAL A 308 -18.13 -11.41 -3.08
N ALA A 309 -19.22 -12.14 -3.25
CA ALA A 309 -19.44 -13.01 -4.42
C ALA A 309 -19.50 -12.21 -5.73
N ASP A 310 -20.13 -11.03 -5.70
CA ASP A 310 -20.22 -10.11 -6.84
C ASP A 310 -18.86 -9.62 -7.35
N LEU A 311 -17.79 -9.65 -6.53
CA LEU A 311 -16.43 -9.31 -6.97
C LEU A 311 -15.78 -10.36 -7.88
N PHE A 312 -16.34 -11.55 -7.95
CA PHE A 312 -15.78 -12.66 -8.77
C PHE A 312 -16.35 -12.66 -10.18
N ALA A 313 -15.51 -13.01 -11.15
CA ALA A 313 -15.93 -13.36 -12.48
C ALA A 313 -16.93 -14.54 -12.43
N GLU A 314 -17.80 -14.67 -13.44
CA GLU A 314 -18.85 -15.69 -13.49
C GLU A 314 -18.32 -17.11 -13.24
N GLY A 315 -17.21 -17.46 -13.90
CA GLY A 315 -16.50 -18.73 -13.70
C GLY A 315 -15.32 -18.61 -12.72
N GLY A 316 -15.41 -17.72 -11.73
CA GLY A 316 -14.36 -17.55 -10.73
C GLY A 316 -14.25 -18.71 -9.75
N THR A 317 -13.14 -18.76 -9.00
CA THR A 317 -12.91 -19.79 -7.97
C THR A 317 -12.45 -19.19 -6.65
N ILE A 318 -12.81 -19.84 -5.55
CA ILE A 318 -12.29 -19.51 -4.21
C ILE A 318 -11.74 -20.77 -3.54
N GLU A 319 -10.56 -20.63 -2.92
CA GLU A 319 -9.94 -21.66 -2.08
C GLU A 319 -9.40 -20.99 -0.81
N ILE A 320 -9.92 -21.38 0.36
CA ILE A 320 -9.50 -20.84 1.67
C ILE A 320 -8.90 -21.97 2.50
N GLY A 321 -7.59 -21.92 2.71
CA GLY A 321 -6.86 -22.98 3.41
C GLY A 321 -6.96 -24.32 2.66
N LEU A 322 -7.21 -25.38 3.40
CA LEU A 322 -7.35 -26.73 2.86
C LEU A 322 -8.82 -27.14 2.65
N ARG A 323 -9.72 -26.17 2.50
CA ARG A 323 -11.16 -26.44 2.30
C ARG A 323 -11.50 -27.01 0.93
N GLY A 324 -10.58 -26.88 -0.04
CA GLY A 324 -10.79 -27.22 -1.43
C GLY A 324 -11.40 -26.07 -2.24
N VAL A 325 -11.61 -26.32 -3.52
CA VAL A 325 -11.99 -25.32 -4.52
C VAL A 325 -13.50 -25.28 -4.67
N TYR A 326 -14.11 -24.10 -4.58
CA TYR A 326 -15.49 -23.81 -4.96
C TYR A 326 -15.47 -23.00 -6.26
N ALA A 327 -16.20 -23.41 -7.27
CA ALA A 327 -16.18 -22.86 -8.62
C ALA A 327 -17.52 -22.27 -9.04
N GLY A 328 -17.49 -21.05 -9.57
CA GLY A 328 -18.66 -20.27 -9.97
C GLY A 328 -19.25 -19.44 -8.83
N ARG A 329 -19.79 -18.27 -9.20
CA ARG A 329 -20.24 -17.23 -8.25
C ARG A 329 -21.25 -17.75 -7.21
N ASP A 330 -22.22 -18.58 -7.62
CA ASP A 330 -23.20 -19.16 -6.69
C ASP A 330 -22.59 -20.13 -5.68
N ARG A 331 -21.62 -20.93 -6.11
CA ARG A 331 -20.91 -21.89 -5.25
C ARG A 331 -20.00 -21.13 -4.27
N ILE A 332 -19.32 -20.10 -4.77
CA ILE A 332 -18.52 -19.19 -3.94
C ILE A 332 -19.42 -18.57 -2.87
N ARG A 333 -20.54 -17.96 -3.28
CA ARG A 333 -21.47 -17.33 -2.33
C ARG A 333 -21.92 -18.28 -1.19
N LYS A 334 -22.31 -19.50 -1.53
CA LYS A 334 -22.73 -20.51 -0.56
C LYS A 334 -21.58 -21.00 0.33
N SER A 335 -20.35 -21.08 -0.21
CA SER A 335 -19.18 -21.49 0.58
C SER A 335 -18.83 -20.50 1.69
N LEU A 336 -19.16 -19.22 1.51
CA LEU A 336 -18.95 -18.19 2.53
C LEU A 336 -19.83 -18.38 3.75
N ASP A 337 -21.01 -19.00 3.64
CA ASP A 337 -21.87 -19.34 4.78
C ASP A 337 -21.21 -20.34 5.76
N LEU A 338 -20.18 -21.08 5.32
CA LEU A 338 -19.35 -21.91 6.19
C LEU A 338 -18.52 -21.10 7.21
N LEU A 339 -18.35 -19.80 6.97
CA LEU A 339 -17.69 -18.84 7.87
C LEU A 339 -18.69 -18.18 8.82
N GLY A 340 -19.97 -18.44 8.62
CA GLY A 340 -21.10 -17.89 9.33
C GLY A 340 -22.12 -17.24 8.40
N PRO A 341 -23.35 -17.01 8.88
CA PRO A 341 -24.38 -16.41 8.05
C PRO A 341 -24.01 -14.99 7.61
N GLU A 342 -24.65 -14.55 6.51
CA GLU A 342 -24.51 -13.19 6.03
C GLU A 342 -24.89 -12.16 7.08
N GLY A 343 -24.13 -11.07 7.12
CA GLY A 343 -24.27 -9.99 8.09
C GLY A 343 -23.59 -10.28 9.43
N LEU A 344 -22.59 -9.49 9.77
CA LEU A 344 -21.96 -9.55 11.08
C LEU A 344 -22.97 -9.15 12.17
N ARG A 345 -23.04 -9.91 13.25
CA ARG A 345 -24.02 -9.72 14.33
C ARG A 345 -23.37 -9.09 15.55
N ASN A 346 -24.19 -8.43 16.38
CA ASN A 346 -23.73 -7.93 17.67
C ASN A 346 -23.05 -9.03 18.48
N GLY A 347 -21.98 -8.66 19.16
CA GLY A 347 -21.10 -9.58 19.87
C GLY A 347 -20.04 -10.26 18.99
N GLN A 348 -20.03 -10.04 17.68
CA GLN A 348 -19.01 -10.60 16.78
C GLN A 348 -18.02 -9.53 16.34
N LEU A 349 -16.74 -9.88 16.33
CA LEU A 349 -15.67 -9.16 15.66
C LEU A 349 -15.09 -10.05 14.57
N ASP A 350 -14.89 -9.49 13.37
CA ASP A 350 -14.37 -10.23 12.20
C ASP A 350 -13.66 -9.24 11.26
N ASP A 351 -12.45 -8.85 11.62
CA ASP A 351 -11.63 -7.90 10.86
C ASP A 351 -10.57 -8.66 10.05
N HIS A 352 -10.58 -8.49 8.70
CA HIS A 352 -9.71 -9.14 7.72
C HIS A 352 -8.94 -8.10 6.91
N ILE A 353 -7.86 -7.57 7.47
CA ILE A 353 -7.14 -6.42 6.96
C ILE A 353 -6.25 -6.81 5.78
N GLN A 354 -6.45 -6.18 4.62
CA GLN A 354 -5.72 -6.46 3.38
C GLN A 354 -4.48 -5.56 3.25
N LEU A 355 -3.30 -6.16 3.17
CA LEU A 355 -2.01 -5.49 3.31
C LEU A 355 -1.02 -5.90 2.20
N GLN A 356 -0.01 -5.09 1.97
CA GLN A 356 1.20 -5.41 1.19
C GLN A 356 0.94 -6.00 -0.20
N GLN A 357 -0.01 -5.48 -0.96
CA GLN A 357 -0.34 -6.00 -2.29
C GLN A 357 0.84 -5.81 -3.27
N ILE A 358 1.25 -6.89 -3.96
CA ILE A 358 2.13 -6.84 -5.13
C ILE A 358 1.30 -7.26 -6.32
N VAL A 359 0.97 -6.31 -7.17
CA VAL A 359 0.14 -6.53 -8.36
C VAL A 359 1.02 -6.61 -9.59
N SER A 360 0.73 -7.55 -10.49
CA SER A 360 1.39 -7.72 -11.77
C SER A 360 0.34 -7.82 -12.87
N VAL A 361 0.15 -6.74 -13.62
CA VAL A 361 -0.75 -6.69 -14.78
C VAL A 361 -0.02 -7.30 -15.97
N ALA A 362 -0.69 -8.18 -16.71
CA ALA A 362 -0.14 -8.77 -17.91
C ALA A 362 -0.03 -7.73 -19.05
N PRO A 363 0.90 -7.92 -20.01
CA PRO A 363 1.10 -6.95 -21.10
C PRO A 363 -0.12 -6.72 -21.99
N ASP A 364 -1.08 -7.64 -21.99
CA ASP A 364 -2.36 -7.51 -22.72
C ASP A 364 -3.37 -6.59 -22.03
N GLY A 365 -3.13 -6.23 -20.73
CA GLY A 365 -4.05 -5.44 -19.94
C GLY A 365 -5.39 -6.14 -19.62
N GLN A 366 -5.49 -7.47 -19.81
CA GLN A 366 -6.72 -8.22 -19.60
C GLN A 366 -6.66 -9.17 -18.42
N THR A 367 -5.46 -9.54 -18.00
CA THR A 367 -5.24 -10.42 -16.86
C THR A 367 -4.23 -9.83 -15.90
N ALA A 368 -4.34 -10.19 -14.62
CA ALA A 368 -3.38 -9.78 -13.61
C ALA A 368 -3.25 -10.84 -12.52
N ARG A 369 -2.17 -10.75 -11.76
CA ARG A 369 -1.93 -11.52 -10.54
C ARG A 369 -1.60 -10.60 -9.39
N ALA A 370 -2.00 -10.97 -8.19
CA ALA A 370 -1.61 -10.24 -7.00
C ALA A 370 -1.31 -11.18 -5.83
N ARG A 371 -0.23 -10.84 -5.13
CA ARG A 371 0.03 -11.33 -3.78
C ARG A 371 -0.42 -10.28 -2.78
N ALA A 372 -1.16 -10.68 -1.76
CA ALA A 372 -1.57 -9.83 -0.68
C ALA A 372 -1.41 -10.55 0.66
N ARG A 373 -1.33 -9.81 1.74
CA ARG A 373 -1.36 -10.33 3.10
C ARG A 373 -2.70 -10.03 3.72
N GLU A 374 -3.24 -10.98 4.47
CA GLU A 374 -4.30 -10.73 5.43
C GLU A 374 -3.74 -10.78 6.85
N PHE A 375 -4.14 -9.81 7.67
CA PHE A 375 -3.97 -9.86 9.12
C PHE A 375 -5.35 -9.77 9.75
N SER A 376 -5.76 -10.76 10.53
CA SER A 376 -7.12 -10.82 11.02
C SER A 376 -7.27 -10.92 12.53
N MET A 377 -8.36 -10.33 12.99
CA MET A 377 -8.84 -10.32 14.36
C MET A 377 -10.29 -10.79 14.35
N ALA A 378 -10.53 -11.97 14.90
CA ALA A 378 -11.88 -12.53 14.97
C ALA A 378 -12.24 -12.91 16.39
N GLY A 379 -13.53 -12.99 16.69
CA GLY A 379 -13.98 -13.47 17.98
C GLY A 379 -15.41 -13.11 18.33
N ALA A 380 -15.80 -13.54 19.53
CA ALA A 380 -17.10 -13.27 20.11
C ALA A 380 -16.96 -12.65 21.50
N TYR A 381 -17.81 -11.68 21.81
CA TYR A 381 -17.92 -11.06 23.12
C TYR A 381 -18.26 -12.12 24.18
N GLU A 382 -17.56 -12.08 25.30
CA GLU A 382 -17.60 -13.10 26.37
C GLU A 382 -17.21 -14.52 25.94
N GLY A 383 -16.66 -14.63 24.72
CA GLY A 383 -16.17 -15.87 24.13
C GLY A 383 -14.66 -15.91 23.99
N ARG A 384 -14.19 -16.20 22.79
CA ARG A 384 -12.77 -16.31 22.45
C ARG A 384 -12.39 -15.28 21.40
N GLY A 385 -11.18 -14.73 21.53
CA GLY A 385 -10.50 -13.98 20.48
C GLY A 385 -9.51 -14.84 19.72
N THR A 386 -9.27 -14.50 18.48
CA THR A 386 -8.31 -15.20 17.59
C THR A 386 -7.50 -14.18 16.80
N TRP A 387 -6.19 -14.41 16.75
CA TRP A 387 -5.32 -13.80 15.75
C TRP A 387 -5.09 -14.79 14.61
N SER A 388 -5.11 -14.30 13.39
CA SER A 388 -4.61 -15.09 12.27
C SER A 388 -3.95 -14.21 11.21
N GLU A 389 -3.15 -14.83 10.38
CA GLU A 389 -2.51 -14.20 9.23
C GLU A 389 -2.38 -15.22 8.11
N GLY A 390 -2.41 -14.73 6.89
CA GLY A 390 -2.19 -15.55 5.71
C GLY A 390 -1.87 -14.73 4.48
N ILE A 391 -1.61 -15.45 3.41
CA ILE A 391 -1.19 -14.89 2.13
C ILE A 391 -2.23 -15.24 1.07
N TYR A 392 -2.64 -14.25 0.30
CA TYR A 392 -3.38 -14.43 -0.94
C TYR A 392 -2.42 -14.53 -2.12
N GLU A 393 -2.69 -15.46 -3.01
CA GLU A 393 -2.19 -15.51 -4.39
C GLU A 393 -3.40 -15.54 -5.33
N ASN A 394 -3.75 -14.41 -5.88
CA ASN A 394 -4.98 -14.23 -6.64
C ASN A 394 -4.69 -13.98 -8.11
N THR A 395 -5.64 -14.37 -8.96
CA THR A 395 -5.67 -13.95 -10.36
C THR A 395 -6.92 -13.11 -10.64
N TYR A 396 -6.78 -12.16 -11.54
CA TYR A 396 -7.83 -11.24 -11.94
C TYR A 396 -8.00 -11.24 -13.45
N VAL A 397 -9.21 -10.92 -13.88
CA VAL A 397 -9.56 -10.77 -15.29
C VAL A 397 -10.31 -9.46 -15.47
N LYS A 398 -10.09 -8.80 -16.62
CA LYS A 398 -10.82 -7.59 -16.99
C LYS A 398 -11.92 -7.94 -17.98
N GLU A 399 -13.17 -7.96 -17.50
CA GLU A 399 -14.35 -8.23 -18.32
C GLU A 399 -15.15 -6.93 -18.52
N ASN A 400 -15.44 -6.58 -19.77
CA ASN A 400 -16.16 -5.34 -20.12
C ASN A 400 -15.55 -4.05 -19.52
N GLY A 401 -14.22 -4.03 -19.36
CA GLY A 401 -13.49 -2.89 -18.79
C GLY A 401 -13.45 -2.85 -17.26
N VAL A 402 -13.98 -3.85 -16.58
CA VAL A 402 -14.04 -3.95 -15.11
C VAL A 402 -13.18 -5.12 -14.64
N TRP A 403 -12.37 -4.89 -13.62
CA TRP A 403 -11.57 -5.94 -13.00
C TRP A 403 -12.42 -6.78 -12.05
N GLU A 404 -12.33 -8.10 -12.20
CA GLU A 404 -12.99 -9.11 -11.36
C GLU A 404 -11.99 -10.15 -10.88
N ILE A 405 -12.28 -10.78 -9.74
CA ILE A 405 -11.46 -11.87 -9.20
C ILE A 405 -11.72 -13.14 -10.02
N LYS A 406 -10.69 -13.66 -10.70
CA LYS A 406 -10.77 -14.92 -11.43
C LYS A 406 -10.50 -16.13 -10.55
N SER A 407 -9.47 -16.04 -9.70
CA SER A 407 -9.26 -17.02 -8.64
C SER A 407 -8.74 -16.33 -7.39
N LEU A 408 -9.28 -16.70 -6.26
CA LEU A 408 -8.78 -16.30 -4.95
C LEU A 408 -8.28 -17.54 -4.24
N HIS A 409 -7.00 -17.53 -3.86
CA HIS A 409 -6.42 -18.57 -3.03
C HIS A 409 -5.77 -17.97 -1.78
N PHE A 410 -6.32 -18.30 -0.63
CA PHE A 410 -5.83 -17.85 0.67
C PHE A 410 -5.09 -18.97 1.39
N PHE A 411 -3.82 -18.73 1.71
CA PHE A 411 -2.93 -19.61 2.45
C PHE A 411 -2.78 -19.10 3.88
N PRO A 412 -3.48 -19.65 4.88
CA PRO A 412 -3.21 -19.32 6.28
C PRO A 412 -1.75 -19.59 6.63
N THR A 413 -1.11 -18.65 7.33
CA THR A 413 0.25 -18.84 7.85
C THR A 413 0.19 -19.30 9.30
N PHE A 414 -0.63 -18.66 10.13
CA PHE A 414 -0.90 -19.08 11.50
C PHE A 414 -2.31 -18.71 11.93
N ILE A 415 -2.82 -19.47 12.90
CA ILE A 415 -4.08 -19.21 13.62
C ILE A 415 -3.82 -19.49 15.08
N THR A 416 -4.13 -18.54 15.98
CA THR A 416 -3.85 -18.67 17.40
C THR A 416 -4.94 -18.06 18.29
N ASP A 417 -5.13 -18.63 19.45
CA ASP A 417 -5.98 -18.05 20.49
C ASP A 417 -5.39 -16.75 21.04
N TYR A 418 -6.24 -15.73 21.24
CA TYR A 418 -5.80 -14.44 21.77
C TYR A 418 -5.12 -14.56 23.14
N ASP A 419 -5.72 -15.30 24.08
CA ASP A 419 -5.19 -15.36 25.45
C ASP A 419 -3.83 -16.09 25.52
N LYS A 420 -3.60 -17.05 24.64
CA LYS A 420 -2.38 -17.84 24.61
C LYS A 420 -1.29 -17.26 23.73
N GLY A 421 -1.68 -16.67 22.59
CA GLY A 421 -0.77 -16.16 21.57
C GLY A 421 0.06 -17.27 20.88
N TRP A 422 0.73 -16.89 19.83
CA TRP A 422 1.46 -17.79 18.90
C TRP A 422 2.68 -18.50 19.50
N GLY A 423 3.11 -18.15 20.68
CA GLY A 423 4.13 -18.94 21.40
C GLY A 423 3.57 -20.18 22.08
N LYS A 424 2.27 -20.22 22.39
CA LYS A 424 1.64 -21.25 23.20
C LYS A 424 0.45 -21.93 22.55
N ASP A 425 -0.09 -21.39 21.46
CA ASP A 425 -1.21 -21.95 20.72
C ASP A 425 -0.96 -21.85 19.23
N ALA A 426 -1.23 -22.92 18.51
CA ALA A 426 -1.15 -23.02 17.07
C ALA A 426 -2.26 -23.97 16.61
N ARG A 427 -3.13 -23.47 15.75
CA ARG A 427 -4.29 -24.21 15.24
C ARG A 427 -4.05 -24.61 13.78
N PRO A 428 -4.57 -25.76 13.34
CA PRO A 428 -4.40 -26.22 11.97
C PRO A 428 -5.18 -25.34 10.99
N ALA A 429 -4.81 -25.43 9.71
CA ALA A 429 -5.58 -24.82 8.62
C ALA A 429 -6.98 -25.43 8.53
N PRO A 430 -8.00 -24.64 8.16
CA PRO A 430 -9.36 -25.15 7.97
C PRO A 430 -9.41 -26.13 6.79
N THR A 431 -10.18 -27.22 6.96
CA THR A 431 -10.32 -28.30 5.98
C THR A 431 -11.72 -28.32 5.34
N ALA A 432 -11.93 -29.18 4.36
CA ALA A 432 -13.19 -29.33 3.64
C ALA A 432 -14.38 -29.62 4.57
N SER A 433 -15.52 -28.98 4.28
CA SER A 433 -16.77 -29.22 4.99
C SER A 433 -17.53 -30.40 4.38
N SER A 434 -18.07 -31.25 5.24
CA SER A 434 -19.02 -32.31 4.82
C SER A 434 -20.44 -31.77 4.57
N GLU A 435 -20.81 -30.65 5.16
CA GLU A 435 -22.14 -30.02 5.00
C GLU A 435 -22.28 -29.36 3.61
N PHE A 436 -21.20 -28.74 3.14
CA PHE A 436 -21.13 -28.14 1.81
C PHE A 436 -19.76 -28.50 1.19
N PRO A 437 -19.65 -29.66 0.56
CA PRO A 437 -18.38 -30.13 0.01
C PRO A 437 -17.92 -29.27 -1.17
N PRO A 438 -16.59 -29.10 -1.35
CA PRO A 438 -16.03 -28.36 -2.46
C PRO A 438 -16.23 -29.10 -3.79
N ASP A 439 -16.08 -28.38 -4.90
CA ASP A 439 -16.14 -28.94 -6.26
C ASP A 439 -14.83 -29.62 -6.65
N GLY A 440 -13.72 -29.18 -6.06
CA GLY A 440 -12.39 -29.75 -6.27
C GLY A 440 -11.63 -29.92 -4.96
N LYS A 441 -10.65 -30.84 -4.97
CA LYS A 441 -9.71 -30.99 -3.85
C LYS A 441 -8.87 -29.71 -3.68
N PRO A 442 -8.24 -29.52 -2.51
CA PRO A 442 -7.22 -28.47 -2.37
C PRO A 442 -6.16 -28.59 -3.48
N THR A 443 -5.80 -27.46 -4.08
CA THR A 443 -4.80 -27.42 -5.16
C THR A 443 -3.40 -27.71 -4.67
N GLU A 444 -3.14 -27.44 -3.37
CA GLU A 444 -1.88 -27.71 -2.68
C GLU A 444 -2.17 -28.27 -1.29
N THR A 445 -1.31 -29.16 -0.80
CA THR A 445 -1.36 -29.70 0.56
C THR A 445 -0.16 -29.18 1.34
N TYR A 446 -0.40 -28.56 2.50
CA TYR A 446 0.62 -27.97 3.33
C TYR A 446 0.20 -27.95 4.80
N GLU A 447 1.16 -27.73 5.67
CA GLU A 447 0.92 -27.48 7.09
C GLU A 447 1.27 -26.04 7.42
N ILE A 448 0.49 -25.42 8.30
CA ILE A 448 0.72 -24.05 8.75
C ILE A 448 1.51 -24.05 10.08
N TYR A 449 1.93 -22.86 10.53
CA TYR A 449 2.58 -22.72 11.84
C TYR A 449 1.92 -23.56 12.93
N PRO A 450 2.69 -24.37 13.70
CA PRO A 450 4.13 -24.26 13.95
C PRO A 450 5.02 -24.86 12.86
N ASN A 451 4.47 -25.51 11.85
CA ASN A 451 5.21 -25.96 10.68
C ASN A 451 5.48 -24.82 9.71
N PHE A 452 6.36 -25.04 8.76
CA PHE A 452 6.84 -24.02 7.87
C PHE A 452 6.35 -24.25 6.45
N HIS A 453 5.72 -23.23 5.84
CA HIS A 453 5.24 -23.27 4.46
C HIS A 453 5.48 -21.93 3.76
N ILE A 454 5.87 -21.98 2.50
CA ILE A 454 6.04 -20.82 1.63
C ILE A 454 5.06 -20.95 0.45
N PRO A 455 3.95 -20.19 0.41
CA PRO A 455 3.12 -20.12 -0.79
C PRO A 455 3.95 -19.62 -1.98
N ALA A 456 3.78 -20.23 -3.15
CA ALA A 456 4.55 -19.88 -4.34
C ALA A 456 4.38 -18.39 -4.71
N PHE A 457 5.48 -17.75 -5.10
CA PHE A 457 5.47 -16.35 -5.56
C PHE A 457 5.10 -16.29 -7.04
N HIS A 458 4.11 -15.46 -7.40
CA HIS A 458 3.77 -15.22 -8.81
C HIS A 458 4.75 -14.26 -9.50
N TYR A 459 5.65 -13.63 -8.77
CA TYR A 459 6.60 -12.64 -9.30
C TYR A 459 8.04 -13.07 -9.06
N ARG A 460 8.91 -12.54 -9.89
CA ARG A 460 10.37 -12.70 -9.78
C ARG A 460 10.94 -11.70 -8.79
N ASN A 461 12.11 -11.99 -8.25
CA ASN A 461 12.87 -11.03 -7.45
C ASN A 461 13.01 -9.71 -8.26
N PRO A 462 12.56 -8.57 -7.71
CA PRO A 462 12.47 -7.32 -8.47
C PRO A 462 13.85 -6.76 -8.90
N VAL A 463 14.93 -7.23 -8.31
CA VAL A 463 16.29 -6.79 -8.65
C VAL A 463 16.98 -7.73 -9.62
N THR A 464 16.98 -9.03 -9.35
CA THR A 464 17.72 -10.01 -10.17
C THR A 464 16.90 -10.54 -11.35
N GLY A 465 15.57 -10.44 -11.29
CA GLY A 465 14.67 -11.05 -12.26
C GLY A 465 14.59 -12.59 -12.18
N ASN A 466 15.25 -13.20 -11.19
CA ASN A 466 15.20 -14.64 -10.96
C ASN A 466 13.97 -15.03 -10.15
N TYR A 467 13.53 -16.28 -10.25
CA TYR A 467 12.54 -16.80 -9.31
C TYR A 467 13.13 -16.90 -7.91
N PRO A 468 12.33 -16.61 -6.85
CA PRO A 468 12.77 -16.76 -5.49
C PRO A 468 13.25 -18.18 -5.17
N GLN A 469 14.25 -18.30 -4.30
CA GLN A 469 14.84 -19.58 -3.93
C GLN A 469 14.04 -20.21 -2.79
N TYR A 470 13.59 -21.45 -2.98
CA TYR A 470 12.86 -22.21 -1.98
C TYR A 470 13.79 -23.20 -1.26
N PRO A 471 13.48 -23.60 0.00
CA PRO A 471 14.15 -24.70 0.67
C PRO A 471 14.10 -26.00 -0.17
N LYS A 472 15.12 -26.85 0.00
CA LYS A 472 15.15 -28.15 -0.71
C LYS A 472 13.93 -29.00 -0.35
N GLY A 473 13.28 -29.56 -1.35
CA GLY A 473 12.08 -30.39 -1.18
C GLY A 473 10.75 -29.66 -1.33
N GLU A 474 10.77 -28.32 -1.37
CA GLU A 474 9.57 -27.52 -1.62
C GLU A 474 9.47 -27.12 -3.10
N GLY A 475 9.36 -28.11 -3.98
CA GLY A 475 9.10 -27.90 -5.42
C GLY A 475 7.72 -27.24 -5.64
N ARG A 476 7.63 -26.32 -6.59
CA ARG A 476 6.41 -25.52 -6.81
C ARG A 476 5.79 -25.74 -8.19
N PRO A 477 4.64 -26.42 -8.30
CA PRO A 477 3.93 -26.61 -9.57
C PRO A 477 3.50 -25.32 -10.26
N MET A 478 3.31 -24.22 -9.49
CA MET A 478 2.91 -22.93 -10.05
C MET A 478 3.97 -22.30 -10.95
N ASP A 479 5.25 -22.61 -10.78
CA ASP A 479 6.31 -22.08 -11.64
C ASP A 479 6.13 -22.51 -13.09
N GLU A 480 5.69 -23.73 -13.34
CA GLU A 480 5.40 -24.23 -14.69
C GLU A 480 4.14 -23.59 -15.27
N ALA A 481 3.08 -23.42 -14.48
CA ALA A 481 1.86 -22.74 -14.90
C ALA A 481 2.08 -21.25 -15.17
N ILE A 482 2.93 -20.59 -14.38
CA ILE A 482 3.35 -19.20 -14.59
C ILE A 482 4.18 -19.10 -15.88
N GLN A 483 5.12 -20.00 -16.10
CA GLN A 483 5.93 -20.05 -17.32
C GLN A 483 5.10 -20.31 -18.56
N ALA A 484 4.13 -21.21 -18.49
CA ALA A 484 3.21 -21.51 -19.59
C ALA A 484 2.31 -20.31 -19.92
N ALA A 485 1.77 -19.63 -18.91
CA ALA A 485 0.98 -18.41 -19.09
C ALA A 485 1.80 -17.26 -19.67
N MET A 486 3.04 -17.09 -19.24
CA MET A 486 3.96 -16.07 -19.79
C MET A 486 4.49 -16.44 -21.19
N ALA A 487 4.64 -17.72 -21.50
CA ALA A 487 5.03 -18.19 -22.83
C ALA A 487 3.90 -18.01 -23.85
N SER A 488 2.64 -18.20 -23.46
CA SER A 488 1.47 -17.96 -24.32
C SER A 488 1.30 -16.48 -24.69
N VAL A 489 1.73 -15.55 -23.82
CA VAL A 489 1.72 -14.10 -24.07
C VAL A 489 2.77 -13.69 -25.12
N LYS A 490 3.89 -14.42 -25.24
CA LYS A 490 4.92 -14.14 -26.28
C LYS A 490 4.47 -14.50 -27.69
N SER A 491 3.47 -15.36 -27.84
CA SER A 491 2.98 -15.83 -29.15
C SER A 491 1.69 -15.15 -29.63
N GLY A 492 1.00 -14.42 -28.77
CA GLY A 492 -0.24 -13.72 -29.08
C GLY A 492 -0.05 -12.23 -29.24
N GLY A 493 0.46 -11.78 -30.39
CA GLY A 493 0.30 -10.41 -30.82
C GLY A 493 -1.17 -10.08 -31.00
N GLY A 494 -1.86 -9.68 -29.91
CA GLY A 494 -3.21 -9.13 -30.00
C GLY A 494 -3.17 -7.91 -30.90
N LYS A 495 -3.70 -8.01 -32.10
CA LYS A 495 -3.98 -6.86 -32.95
C LYS A 495 -5.04 -6.02 -32.25
N ALA A 496 -4.58 -4.96 -31.57
CA ALA A 496 -5.48 -3.86 -31.26
C ALA A 496 -5.90 -3.25 -32.60
N MET A 497 -7.13 -3.53 -33.03
CA MET A 497 -7.75 -2.85 -34.15
C MET A 497 -8.11 -1.42 -33.71
N VAL A 498 -7.19 -0.50 -33.92
CA VAL A 498 -7.46 0.94 -33.81
C VAL A 498 -7.31 1.52 -35.21
N SER A 499 -8.40 2.07 -35.73
CA SER A 499 -8.44 2.78 -37.01
C SER A 499 -7.50 4.01 -36.97
N GLU A 500 -6.60 4.08 -37.93
CA GLU A 500 -5.57 5.11 -38.07
C GLU A 500 -6.16 6.44 -38.55
N THR A 501 -6.69 7.25 -37.64
CA THR A 501 -7.02 8.66 -37.97
C THR A 501 -6.29 9.60 -37.00
N LYS A 502 -5.92 10.79 -37.45
CA LYS A 502 -5.26 11.83 -36.64
C LYS A 502 -6.07 12.24 -35.41
N GLU A 503 -7.41 12.25 -35.53
CA GLU A 503 -8.33 12.49 -34.41
C GLU A 503 -8.22 11.43 -33.32
N ASN A 504 -7.95 10.19 -33.70
CA ASN A 504 -7.78 9.07 -32.77
C ASN A 504 -6.47 9.20 -31.97
N THR A 505 -5.38 9.64 -32.56
CA THR A 505 -4.08 9.87 -31.87
C THR A 505 -4.22 10.91 -30.75
N GLU A 506 -4.91 12.02 -31.01
CA GLU A 506 -5.13 13.07 -30.01
C GLU A 506 -6.00 12.59 -28.85
N ALA A 507 -7.06 11.84 -29.15
CA ALA A 507 -7.95 11.29 -28.14
C ALA A 507 -7.24 10.27 -27.24
N ILE A 508 -6.41 9.39 -27.82
CA ILE A 508 -5.59 8.41 -27.07
C ILE A 508 -4.57 9.13 -26.17
N LEU A 509 -3.89 10.15 -26.70
CA LEU A 509 -2.92 10.93 -25.94
C LEU A 509 -3.59 11.65 -24.77
N ALA A 510 -4.74 12.30 -25.00
CA ALA A 510 -5.48 12.97 -23.94
C ALA A 510 -6.01 12.01 -22.87
N GLU A 511 -6.41 10.80 -23.23
CA GLU A 511 -6.81 9.78 -22.26
C GLU A 511 -5.62 9.28 -21.44
N ALA A 512 -4.47 9.04 -22.07
CA ALA A 512 -3.25 8.65 -21.37
C ALA A 512 -2.77 9.74 -20.38
N GLU A 513 -2.89 11.02 -20.74
CA GLU A 513 -2.61 12.15 -19.85
C GLU A 513 -3.55 12.18 -18.65
N ARG A 514 -4.84 11.90 -18.84
CA ARG A 514 -5.81 11.79 -17.75
C ARG A 514 -5.51 10.61 -16.82
N GLN A 515 -5.19 9.44 -17.37
CA GLN A 515 -4.87 8.25 -16.60
C GLN A 515 -3.63 8.45 -15.74
N ILE A 516 -2.54 8.96 -16.31
CA ILE A 516 -1.31 9.18 -15.53
C ILE A 516 -1.50 10.28 -14.47
N GLN A 517 -2.33 11.29 -14.73
CA GLN A 517 -2.66 12.28 -13.71
C GLN A 517 -3.43 11.65 -12.53
N ARG A 518 -4.38 10.75 -12.78
CA ARG A 518 -5.07 9.99 -11.72
C ARG A 518 -4.11 9.11 -10.91
N VAL A 519 -3.18 8.44 -11.59
CA VAL A 519 -2.14 7.64 -10.94
C VAL A 519 -1.29 8.50 -10.00
N LYS A 520 -0.88 9.66 -10.45
CA LYS A 520 -0.12 10.63 -9.66
C LYS A 520 -0.93 11.10 -8.45
N ASP A 521 -2.16 11.54 -8.68
CA ASP A 521 -3.06 12.00 -7.61
C ASP A 521 -3.32 10.90 -6.57
N TYR A 522 -3.48 9.66 -7.00
CA TYR A 522 -3.61 8.52 -6.09
C TYR A 522 -2.40 8.37 -5.17
N TYR A 523 -1.16 8.44 -5.68
CA TYR A 523 0.04 8.33 -4.86
C TYR A 523 0.24 9.54 -3.94
N GLU A 524 -0.10 10.75 -4.39
CA GLU A 524 -0.04 11.96 -3.55
C GLU A 524 -1.04 11.86 -2.39
N ILE A 525 -2.26 11.39 -2.63
CA ILE A 525 -3.28 11.16 -1.60
C ILE A 525 -2.85 10.02 -0.66
N GLN A 526 -2.24 8.96 -1.17
CA GLN A 526 -1.70 7.90 -0.32
C GLN A 526 -0.58 8.42 0.59
N ASN A 527 0.30 9.29 0.09
CA ASN A 527 1.31 9.95 0.91
C ASN A 527 0.68 10.85 1.99
N LEU A 528 -0.37 11.62 1.65
CA LEU A 528 -1.13 12.45 2.59
C LEU A 528 -1.72 11.60 3.73
N GLU A 529 -2.43 10.52 3.39
CA GLU A 529 -3.07 9.61 4.35
C GLU A 529 -2.05 8.93 5.27
N ASN A 530 -0.92 8.51 4.72
CA ASN A 530 0.14 7.86 5.48
C ASN A 530 0.92 8.85 6.35
N ALA A 531 1.18 10.07 5.88
CA ALA A 531 1.81 11.13 6.66
C ALA A 531 0.97 11.51 7.88
N TYR A 532 -0.36 11.62 7.70
CA TYR A 532 -1.29 11.86 8.81
C TYR A 532 -1.11 10.84 9.94
N GLY A 533 -1.04 9.54 9.64
CA GLY A 533 -0.81 8.50 10.64
C GLY A 533 0.52 8.67 11.39
N TYR A 534 1.61 8.98 10.70
CA TYR A 534 2.91 9.23 11.33
C TYR A 534 2.92 10.47 12.24
N TYR A 535 2.22 11.53 11.84
CA TYR A 535 2.08 12.73 12.65
C TYR A 535 1.21 12.45 13.88
N LEU A 536 0.14 11.69 13.73
CA LEU A 536 -0.75 11.28 14.82
C LEU A 536 -0.02 10.48 15.90
N ASP A 537 0.87 9.55 15.51
CA ASP A 537 1.69 8.78 16.43
C ASP A 537 2.55 9.62 17.35
N LYS A 538 3.00 10.75 16.86
CA LYS A 538 3.95 11.63 17.54
C LYS A 538 3.30 12.90 18.09
N ASN A 539 1.95 12.97 18.03
CA ASN A 539 1.18 14.13 18.47
C ASN A 539 1.67 15.44 17.81
N LEU A 540 2.03 15.40 16.53
CA LEU A 540 2.47 16.56 15.75
C LEU A 540 1.23 17.33 15.27
N TRP A 541 0.56 18.00 16.18
CA TRP A 541 -0.77 18.58 15.94
C TRP A 541 -0.76 19.71 14.92
N ASN A 542 0.33 20.49 14.86
CA ASN A 542 0.51 21.51 13.84
C ASN A 542 0.65 20.89 12.46
N ASP A 543 1.49 19.86 12.33
CA ASP A 543 1.67 19.13 11.08
C ASP A 543 0.37 18.46 10.61
N ILE A 544 -0.42 17.90 11.54
CA ILE A 544 -1.75 17.37 11.20
C ILE A 544 -2.66 18.46 10.68
N ALA A 545 -2.76 19.61 11.38
CA ALA A 545 -3.65 20.69 10.98
C ALA A 545 -3.28 21.25 9.59
N ASP A 546 -2.00 21.29 9.25
CA ASP A 546 -1.53 21.76 7.94
C ASP A 546 -1.89 20.83 6.78
N LEU A 547 -2.26 19.57 7.05
CA LEU A 547 -2.83 18.67 6.05
C LEU A 547 -4.28 19.03 5.64
N PHE A 548 -4.94 19.92 6.37
CA PHE A 548 -6.34 20.28 6.13
C PHE A 548 -6.48 21.53 5.24
N ALA A 549 -7.51 21.56 4.42
CA ALA A 549 -7.96 22.74 3.71
C ALA A 549 -8.42 23.82 4.72
N GLU A 550 -8.44 25.08 4.32
CA GLU A 550 -8.76 26.17 5.22
C GLU A 550 -10.16 26.03 5.83
N ASP A 551 -11.13 25.63 5.02
CA ASP A 551 -12.54 25.42 5.39
C ASP A 551 -12.89 23.94 5.64
N ALA A 552 -11.90 23.12 5.98
CA ALA A 552 -12.09 21.69 6.22
C ALA A 552 -12.85 21.40 7.51
N SER A 553 -13.27 20.14 7.69
CA SER A 553 -13.88 19.67 8.93
C SER A 553 -13.22 18.40 9.45
N MET A 554 -13.26 18.24 10.77
CA MET A 554 -12.84 17.02 11.46
C MET A 554 -13.92 16.55 12.41
N GLU A 555 -14.28 15.28 12.30
CA GLU A 555 -15.19 14.58 13.24
C GLU A 555 -14.55 13.27 13.67
N LEU A 556 -14.13 13.18 14.93
CA LEU A 556 -13.54 11.97 15.49
C LEU A 556 -14.56 11.25 16.38
N ALA A 557 -15.17 10.21 15.84
CA ALA A 557 -16.26 9.46 16.48
C ALA A 557 -17.42 10.39 16.90
N GLN A 558 -17.81 10.39 18.18
CA GLN A 558 -18.92 11.21 18.67
C GLN A 558 -18.50 12.51 19.35
N ARG A 559 -17.28 13.01 19.05
CA ARG A 559 -16.78 14.27 19.67
C ARG A 559 -17.38 15.54 19.08
N GLY A 560 -18.20 15.43 18.04
CA GLY A 560 -18.77 16.53 17.28
C GLY A 560 -17.85 17.01 16.17
N VAL A 561 -18.30 18.00 15.44
CA VAL A 561 -17.65 18.53 14.22
C VAL A 561 -16.90 19.81 14.53
N TYR A 562 -15.61 19.85 14.18
CA TYR A 562 -14.76 21.03 14.25
C TYR A 562 -14.54 21.56 12.84
N ILE A 563 -14.91 22.83 12.56
CA ILE A 563 -14.96 23.42 11.23
C ILE A 563 -13.91 24.49 11.05
N GLY A 564 -13.04 24.32 10.08
CA GLY A 564 -11.88 25.16 9.77
C GLY A 564 -10.58 24.62 10.36
N ARG A 565 -9.48 24.80 9.60
CA ARG A 565 -8.14 24.31 9.96
C ARG A 565 -7.73 24.70 11.38
N GLU A 566 -7.96 25.94 11.76
CA GLU A 566 -7.56 26.43 13.10
C GLU A 566 -8.44 25.84 14.21
N ARG A 567 -9.69 25.52 13.93
CA ARG A 567 -10.55 24.80 14.88
C ARG A 567 -10.09 23.34 15.03
N VAL A 568 -9.65 22.69 13.96
CA VAL A 568 -9.02 21.37 14.01
C VAL A 568 -7.74 21.42 14.84
N ARG A 569 -6.85 22.39 14.62
CA ARG A 569 -5.63 22.61 15.41
C ARG A 569 -5.94 22.77 16.89
N GLY A 570 -6.89 23.65 17.19
CA GLY A 570 -7.34 23.91 18.56
C GLY A 570 -7.94 22.68 19.23
N PHE A 571 -8.73 21.87 18.50
CA PHE A 571 -9.27 20.61 18.98
C PHE A 571 -8.17 19.61 19.36
N LEU A 572 -7.23 19.37 18.47
CA LEU A 572 -6.12 18.45 18.70
C LEU A 572 -5.28 18.86 19.93
N THR A 573 -4.93 20.14 20.03
CA THR A 573 -4.10 20.66 21.13
C THR A 573 -4.85 20.66 22.48
N ASN A 574 -6.12 21.06 22.50
CA ASN A 574 -6.86 21.21 23.76
C ASN A 574 -7.46 19.90 24.27
N VAL A 575 -7.78 18.95 23.39
CA VAL A 575 -8.42 17.69 23.76
C VAL A 575 -7.41 16.56 23.97
N PHE A 576 -6.39 16.46 23.11
CA PHE A 576 -5.41 15.37 23.18
C PHE A 576 -4.11 15.76 23.90
N GLY A 577 -3.92 17.05 24.17
CA GLY A 577 -2.84 17.56 25.00
C GLY A 577 -1.71 18.21 24.21
N LYS A 578 -0.57 18.42 24.90
CA LYS A 578 0.58 19.13 24.35
C LYS A 578 1.13 18.44 23.11
N GLU A 579 1.58 19.24 22.16
CA GLU A 579 2.30 18.79 20.97
C GLU A 579 3.59 18.06 21.29
N GLY A 580 3.89 17.02 20.52
CA GLY A 580 5.07 16.20 20.64
C GLY A 580 4.86 14.92 21.46
N PRO A 581 5.74 13.93 21.30
CA PRO A 581 5.65 12.66 22.01
C PRO A 581 5.95 12.87 23.51
N VAL A 582 5.36 12.02 24.34
CA VAL A 582 5.47 12.07 25.79
C VAL A 582 6.13 10.80 26.29
N GLU A 583 7.16 10.93 27.14
CA GLU A 583 7.85 9.79 27.75
C GLU A 583 6.89 8.90 28.55
N GLY A 584 7.06 7.59 28.43
CA GLY A 584 6.21 6.59 29.06
C GLY A 584 4.82 6.44 28.42
N ARG A 585 4.50 7.23 27.38
CA ARG A 585 3.24 7.11 26.62
C ARG A 585 3.50 6.49 25.25
N LEU A 586 2.79 5.44 24.91
CA LEU A 586 2.73 4.92 23.55
C LEU A 586 1.47 5.44 22.87
N SER A 587 1.66 6.03 21.69
CA SER A 587 0.60 6.43 20.78
C SER A 587 1.00 5.90 19.40
N ASN A 588 0.41 4.80 18.98
CA ASN A 588 0.73 4.14 17.72
C ASN A 588 -0.57 3.93 16.92
N HIS A 589 -0.69 4.61 15.78
CA HIS A 589 -1.88 4.64 14.94
C HIS A 589 -1.49 4.21 13.52
N VAL A 590 -1.60 2.92 13.25
CA VAL A 590 -1.20 2.34 11.97
C VAL A 590 -2.31 2.51 10.97
N HIS A 591 -2.12 3.40 9.98
CA HIS A 591 -3.04 3.57 8.86
C HIS A 591 -2.78 2.52 7.79
N MET A 592 -3.83 1.90 7.27
CA MET A 592 -3.72 0.78 6.36
C MET A 592 -4.99 0.58 5.52
N GLN A 593 -4.87 -0.22 4.47
CA GLN A 593 -5.98 -0.64 3.60
C GLN A 593 -6.73 0.56 2.96
N PRO A 594 -6.05 1.59 2.40
CA PRO A 594 -6.74 2.72 1.80
C PRO A 594 -7.41 2.34 0.47
N VAL A 595 -8.70 2.62 0.32
CA VAL A 595 -9.45 2.62 -0.95
C VAL A 595 -9.61 4.06 -1.37
N ILE A 596 -8.98 4.45 -2.48
CA ILE A 596 -8.88 5.82 -2.94
C ILE A 596 -9.57 5.96 -4.30
N HIS A 597 -10.52 6.88 -4.40
CA HIS A 597 -11.20 7.24 -5.65
C HIS A 597 -11.04 8.73 -5.94
N VAL A 598 -10.30 9.04 -6.98
CA VAL A 598 -10.10 10.41 -7.48
C VAL A 598 -11.25 10.76 -8.44
N SER A 599 -11.81 11.96 -8.30
CA SER A 599 -12.87 12.46 -9.20
C SER A 599 -12.38 12.56 -10.66
N PRO A 600 -13.28 12.49 -11.64
CA PRO A 600 -12.89 12.58 -13.05
C PRO A 600 -12.14 13.86 -13.43
N ASP A 601 -12.38 14.97 -12.74
CA ASP A 601 -11.73 16.27 -12.94
C ASP A 601 -10.39 16.40 -12.19
N GLY A 602 -10.04 15.43 -11.33
CA GLY A 602 -8.80 15.44 -10.53
C GLY A 602 -8.76 16.51 -9.44
N GLN A 603 -9.91 17.04 -9.00
CA GLN A 603 -9.98 18.13 -8.00
C GLN A 603 -10.40 17.64 -6.61
N THR A 604 -11.09 16.50 -6.53
CA THR A 604 -11.56 15.92 -5.28
C THR A 604 -11.25 14.43 -5.22
N ALA A 605 -11.20 13.88 -4.03
CA ALA A 605 -11.09 12.44 -3.84
C ALA A 605 -11.84 11.98 -2.60
N LYS A 606 -12.25 10.71 -2.61
CA LYS A 606 -12.82 10.02 -1.45
C LYS A 606 -11.92 8.89 -1.04
N ILE A 607 -11.76 8.72 0.27
CA ILE A 607 -10.79 7.79 0.84
C ILE A 607 -11.48 7.02 1.96
N ARG A 608 -11.49 5.69 1.84
CA ARG A 608 -11.78 4.81 2.98
C ARG A 608 -10.47 4.19 3.44
N SER A 609 -10.17 4.30 4.71
CA SER A 609 -9.00 3.66 5.29
C SER A 609 -9.31 3.04 6.65
N ARG A 610 -8.43 2.18 7.11
CA ARG A 610 -8.49 1.60 8.45
C ARG A 610 -7.32 2.11 9.27
N MET A 611 -7.58 2.38 10.54
CA MET A 611 -6.55 2.64 11.53
C MET A 611 -6.61 1.56 12.61
N MET A 612 -5.47 0.94 12.92
CA MET A 612 -5.28 0.13 14.12
C MET A 612 -4.45 0.90 15.12
N GLN A 613 -4.92 1.00 16.34
CA GLN A 613 -4.20 1.71 17.41
C GLN A 613 -3.65 0.75 18.46
N GLN A 614 -2.47 1.09 18.96
CA GLN A 614 -1.80 0.47 20.09
C GLN A 614 -1.38 1.58 21.05
N LEU A 615 -2.01 1.64 22.21
CA LEU A 615 -1.85 2.76 23.13
C LEU A 615 -1.35 2.28 24.49
N ASN A 616 -0.44 3.05 25.08
CA ASN A 616 -0.18 3.05 26.52
C ASN A 616 -0.50 4.43 27.07
N LEU A 617 -1.54 4.51 27.86
CA LEU A 617 -1.98 5.73 28.53
C LEU A 617 -2.09 5.45 30.02
N GLY A 618 -1.27 6.15 30.83
CA GLY A 618 -1.26 5.98 32.27
C GLY A 618 -0.91 4.55 32.72
N GLY A 619 0.02 3.90 32.01
CA GLY A 619 0.50 2.55 32.36
C GLY A 619 -0.42 1.41 31.90
N ARG A 620 -1.50 1.70 31.17
CA ARG A 620 -2.44 0.71 30.66
C ARG A 620 -2.25 0.48 29.17
N ALA A 621 -2.00 -0.76 28.77
CA ALA A 621 -1.95 -1.15 27.37
C ALA A 621 -3.38 -1.39 26.84
N SER A 622 -3.69 -0.80 25.70
CA SER A 622 -4.96 -0.97 25.00
C SER A 622 -4.75 -1.01 23.48
N MET A 623 -5.74 -1.50 22.77
CA MET A 623 -5.78 -1.55 21.33
C MET A 623 -7.18 -1.21 20.81
N GLY A 624 -7.27 -0.91 19.52
CA GLY A 624 -8.56 -0.65 18.87
C GLY A 624 -8.41 -0.45 17.39
N ALA A 625 -9.54 -0.33 16.72
CA ALA A 625 -9.59 0.01 15.31
C ALA A 625 -10.66 1.04 15.01
N SER A 626 -10.42 1.78 13.94
CA SER A 626 -11.37 2.76 13.39
C SER A 626 -11.37 2.66 11.87
N ILE A 627 -12.51 3.00 11.27
CA ILE A 627 -12.63 3.25 9.85
C ILE A 627 -12.68 4.76 9.64
N TYR A 628 -11.96 5.24 8.66
CA TYR A 628 -12.00 6.59 8.15
C TYR A 628 -12.79 6.63 6.86
N GLU A 629 -13.69 7.59 6.73
CA GLU A 629 -14.31 8.01 5.47
C GLU A 629 -13.95 9.48 5.27
N ASN A 630 -12.90 9.70 4.51
CA ASN A 630 -12.32 11.02 4.31
C ASN A 630 -12.63 11.57 2.93
N GLU A 631 -12.65 12.89 2.83
CA GLU A 631 -12.65 13.59 1.55
C GLU A 631 -11.40 14.46 1.44
N ALA A 632 -10.80 14.48 0.27
CA ALA A 632 -9.67 15.34 -0.04
C ALA A 632 -10.02 16.29 -1.21
N VAL A 633 -9.37 17.45 -1.21
CA VAL A 633 -9.51 18.48 -2.23
C VAL A 633 -8.11 18.98 -2.65
N LYS A 634 -7.96 19.38 -3.90
CA LYS A 634 -6.72 19.96 -4.40
C LYS A 634 -6.79 21.48 -4.33
N GLU A 635 -6.07 22.08 -3.36
CA GLU A 635 -5.90 23.54 -3.22
C GLU A 635 -4.55 23.97 -3.78
N ASP A 636 -4.54 24.86 -4.77
CA ASP A 636 -3.31 25.37 -5.39
C ASP A 636 -2.34 24.27 -5.86
N GLY A 637 -2.88 23.14 -6.32
CA GLY A 637 -2.11 22.00 -6.78
C GLY A 637 -1.64 21.04 -5.68
N VAL A 638 -2.02 21.24 -4.42
CA VAL A 638 -1.66 20.42 -3.26
C VAL A 638 -2.91 19.70 -2.73
N TRP A 639 -2.80 18.39 -2.53
CA TRP A 639 -3.88 17.62 -1.91
C TRP A 639 -3.96 17.87 -0.41
N LYS A 640 -5.17 18.13 0.09
CA LYS A 640 -5.49 18.38 1.49
C LYS A 640 -6.78 17.69 1.89
N TYR A 641 -6.93 17.38 3.17
CA TYR A 641 -8.21 16.93 3.68
C TYR A 641 -9.26 18.04 3.61
N LYS A 642 -10.41 17.72 3.03
CA LYS A 642 -11.64 18.50 3.12
C LYS A 642 -12.48 18.06 4.31
N THR A 643 -12.53 16.74 4.53
CA THR A 643 -13.23 16.14 5.67
C THR A 643 -12.43 14.96 6.18
N VAL A 644 -12.22 14.89 7.48
CA VAL A 644 -11.79 13.67 8.18
C VAL A 644 -12.91 13.22 9.08
N HIS A 645 -13.45 12.03 8.82
CA HIS A 645 -14.51 11.45 9.63
C HIS A 645 -14.12 10.03 10.06
N THR A 646 -14.07 9.78 11.38
CA THR A 646 -13.69 8.48 11.92
C THR A 646 -14.84 7.79 12.63
N TYR A 647 -14.92 6.49 12.42
CA TYR A 647 -15.84 5.58 13.08
C TYR A 647 -15.03 4.56 13.89
N ASN A 648 -15.00 4.71 15.20
CA ASN A 648 -14.37 3.70 16.04
C ASN A 648 -15.18 2.41 15.96
N THR A 649 -14.57 1.33 15.48
CA THR A 649 -15.23 0.03 15.34
C THR A 649 -15.19 -0.76 16.62
N TRP A 650 -14.02 -0.78 17.28
CA TRP A 650 -13.84 -1.42 18.58
C TRP A 650 -12.62 -0.83 19.29
N THR A 651 -12.62 -0.96 20.61
CA THR A 651 -11.45 -0.77 21.48
C THR A 651 -11.42 -1.89 22.51
N ALA A 652 -10.26 -2.21 23.07
CA ALA A 652 -10.13 -3.21 24.12
C ALA A 652 -8.88 -2.94 24.98
N GLY A 653 -8.93 -3.31 26.26
CA GLY A 653 -7.72 -3.49 27.04
C GLY A 653 -6.87 -4.61 26.46
N TYR A 654 -5.56 -4.50 26.49
CA TYR A 654 -4.68 -5.55 25.97
C TYR A 654 -4.88 -6.87 26.73
N GLU A 655 -4.99 -6.84 28.06
CA GLU A 655 -5.38 -8.02 28.85
C GLU A 655 -6.85 -8.36 28.59
N GLY A 656 -7.08 -9.57 28.12
CA GLY A 656 -8.43 -10.07 27.77
C GLY A 656 -8.91 -9.67 26.37
N GLY A 657 -8.33 -8.67 25.76
CA GLY A 657 -8.64 -8.25 24.38
C GLY A 657 -10.11 -7.93 24.12
N TRP A 658 -10.48 -7.95 22.85
CA TRP A 658 -11.86 -7.63 22.43
C TRP A 658 -12.91 -8.64 22.92
N ALA A 659 -12.54 -9.88 23.18
CA ALA A 659 -13.49 -10.88 23.63
C ALA A 659 -13.90 -10.70 25.10
N LYS A 660 -12.97 -10.31 25.97
CA LYS A 660 -13.16 -10.29 27.43
C LYS A 660 -13.11 -8.90 28.07
N ASN A 661 -12.44 -7.95 27.41
CA ASN A 661 -12.22 -6.60 27.92
C ASN A 661 -12.46 -5.53 26.87
N PRO A 662 -13.61 -5.54 26.16
CA PRO A 662 -13.93 -4.49 25.20
C PRO A 662 -14.13 -3.13 25.87
N GLY A 663 -13.81 -2.06 25.16
CA GLY A 663 -14.16 -0.70 25.58
C GLY A 663 -15.67 -0.50 25.57
N LYS A 664 -16.16 0.20 26.59
CA LYS A 664 -17.60 0.33 26.81
C LYS A 664 -18.23 1.57 26.19
N TYR A 665 -17.43 2.62 25.96
CA TYR A 665 -17.97 3.91 25.58
C TYR A 665 -17.10 4.59 24.54
N LEU A 666 -17.75 5.29 23.60
CA LEU A 666 -17.09 6.27 22.75
C LEU A 666 -16.96 7.60 23.50
N PRO A 667 -15.81 8.28 23.36
CA PRO A 667 -15.67 9.61 23.91
C PRO A 667 -16.65 10.60 23.27
N GLY A 668 -17.36 11.35 24.09
CA GLY A 668 -18.28 12.41 23.66
C GLY A 668 -17.60 13.76 23.42
N GLN A 669 -18.43 14.79 23.32
CA GLN A 669 -17.99 16.18 23.11
C GLN A 669 -17.13 16.67 24.30
N SER A 670 -16.13 17.48 24.00
CA SER A 670 -15.27 18.10 25.01
C SER A 670 -15.91 19.37 25.57
N GLU A 671 -16.06 19.45 26.89
CA GLU A 671 -16.50 20.68 27.56
C GLU A 671 -15.37 21.76 27.51
N LYS A 672 -14.12 21.31 27.56
CA LYS A 672 -12.95 22.23 27.54
C LYS A 672 -12.78 22.93 26.19
N TYR A 673 -13.09 22.25 25.10
CA TYR A 673 -13.05 22.78 23.75
C TYR A 673 -14.25 22.23 22.97
N PRO A 674 -15.40 22.89 23.09
CA PRO A 674 -16.64 22.39 22.49
C PRO A 674 -16.58 22.42 20.95
N PRO A 675 -17.23 21.46 20.27
CA PRO A 675 -17.31 21.45 18.82
C PRO A 675 -18.21 22.57 18.28
N ASP A 676 -18.07 22.86 16.98
CA ASP A 676 -18.87 23.86 16.27
C ASP A 676 -20.27 23.33 15.91
N ALA A 677 -20.39 21.99 15.77
CA ALA A 677 -21.65 21.32 15.54
C ALA A 677 -21.68 19.95 16.27
N PRO A 678 -22.88 19.43 16.59
CA PRO A 678 -23.01 18.10 17.19
C PRO A 678 -22.45 17.03 16.23
N PRO A 679 -22.17 15.82 16.73
CA PRO A 679 -21.78 14.72 15.84
C PRO A 679 -22.87 14.44 14.80
N THR A 680 -22.45 14.18 13.57
CA THR A 680 -23.38 13.89 12.46
C THR A 680 -24.10 12.59 12.64
N LEU A 681 -23.55 11.68 13.44
CA LEU A 681 -24.11 10.38 13.72
C LEU A 681 -23.80 9.93 15.15
N ILE A 682 -24.80 9.34 15.78
CA ILE A 682 -24.65 8.63 17.04
C ILE A 682 -24.69 7.13 16.76
N PHE A 683 -23.65 6.41 17.14
CA PHE A 683 -23.54 4.97 16.96
C PHE A 683 -22.86 4.32 18.16
N GLU A 684 -23.00 3.02 18.26
CA GLU A 684 -22.31 2.20 19.25
C GLU A 684 -21.21 1.39 18.56
N MET A 685 -20.07 1.26 19.22
CA MET A 685 -18.98 0.37 18.77
C MET A 685 -19.19 -1.05 19.29
N TYR A 686 -18.33 -1.98 18.88
CA TYR A 686 -18.30 -3.35 19.40
C TYR A 686 -18.41 -3.37 20.95
N PRO A 687 -19.26 -4.25 21.52
CA PRO A 687 -19.89 -5.43 20.92
C PRO A 687 -21.09 -5.16 20.00
N THR A 688 -21.57 -3.94 19.87
CA THR A 688 -22.56 -3.58 18.84
C THR A 688 -21.90 -3.48 17.48
N VAL A 689 -22.57 -3.95 16.44
CA VAL A 689 -22.09 -3.86 15.06
C VAL A 689 -22.79 -2.71 14.36
N TYR A 690 -22.05 -1.66 14.06
CA TYR A 690 -22.49 -0.55 13.23
C TYR A 690 -21.98 -0.72 11.78
N LYS A 691 -22.89 -0.60 10.81
CA LYS A 691 -22.54 -0.66 9.39
C LYS A 691 -22.19 0.74 8.90
N ILE A 692 -20.90 1.01 8.80
CA ILE A 692 -20.36 2.27 8.33
C ILE A 692 -20.67 2.42 6.83
N PRO A 693 -21.24 3.54 6.36
CA PRO A 693 -21.50 3.77 4.95
C PRO A 693 -20.23 3.66 4.11
N PHE A 694 -20.37 3.15 2.89
CA PHE A 694 -19.29 3.11 1.90
C PHE A 694 -19.46 4.29 0.93
N HIS A 695 -18.38 4.99 0.60
CA HIS A 695 -18.41 6.04 -0.41
C HIS A 695 -18.41 5.48 -1.85
N TYR A 696 -18.33 4.17 -2.00
CA TYR A 696 -18.29 3.47 -3.29
C TYR A 696 -19.35 2.38 -3.37
N ARG A 697 -19.71 2.05 -4.59
CA ARG A 697 -20.49 0.86 -4.93
C ARG A 697 -19.56 -0.32 -5.16
N ASN A 698 -20.12 -1.53 -5.23
CA ASN A 698 -19.35 -2.71 -5.65
C ASN A 698 -18.73 -2.47 -7.04
N PRO A 699 -17.40 -2.53 -7.18
CA PRO A 699 -16.75 -2.17 -8.44
C PRO A 699 -17.07 -3.12 -9.59
N ALA A 700 -17.41 -4.37 -9.31
CA ALA A 700 -17.73 -5.36 -10.33
C ALA A 700 -19.21 -5.32 -10.73
N SER A 701 -20.14 -5.28 -9.76
CA SER A 701 -21.58 -5.31 -10.07
C SER A 701 -22.27 -3.93 -10.17
N GLY A 702 -21.63 -2.88 -9.67
CA GLY A 702 -22.21 -1.53 -9.61
C GLY A 702 -23.32 -1.33 -8.57
N LYS A 703 -23.63 -2.32 -7.75
CA LYS A 703 -24.69 -2.31 -6.73
C LYS A 703 -24.34 -1.50 -5.50
#